data_da9d3c5e52d3a954a991bed640409316
#
_entry.id   da9d3c5e52d3a954a991bed640409316
#
_cell.length_a   1.000
_cell.length_b   1.000
_cell.length_c   1.000
_cell.angle_alpha   90.00
_cell.angle_beta   90.00
_cell.angle_gamma   90.00
#
_symmetry.space_group_name_H-M   'P 1'
#
loop_
_entity.id
_entity.type
_entity.pdbx_description
1 polymer ?
#
loop_
_entity_poly.entity_id
_entity_poly.type
_entity_poly.pdbx_seq_one_letter_code
_entity_poly.pdbx_strand_id
1 'polypeptide(L)'
;MQTLLIDNYDSFTFNLFQLLAEVNGSEPIVVRNDEATWDELERLEFDNVVISPGPGRPDVESDFGVCAEAIRRCEKPLLGVCLGHQGIGWVEGAEVAPAPEPMHGRIVEIEHDGSPLFAGIPSPFEATRYHSLALAPPLPPTLREIASATGVPMAIEHRERPQWGVQFHPESIATPQGKRLLVNFRDLTTSRQSRGSFRNHLVRKEPRLGQSRPGASSRGSLRTDTVRKEPRLALAMRLLDVLPDPEGAFVSLYGASESAFWLDSSRPGERARFSFMGDASGPLAEVITYEHGSDESIFDYLDRRTAELRPADPPDLPFEFDCGFVGYLGYELKAECGFDSTRQSEHPDAAFILADRVIAFDHQEHCTYLLCLHALGEEEPADAWLDSTARRLTALRAGEESGIGPHLQVGPIPDSSPSTLSLNRSRTQYLDDVETSLEHLLAGDGYEICLTNELSVESETDPLDLYLQLRRANPAPFSAYLRFGDLAVLSSSPERFLRVSRNGEAEARPIKGTSRRGATPAEDAQLAAALAADEKNRAENLMIVDLLRNDLGQVCEVGSVEVPQMMGVETYETVHQLVSEVRGRLRPDATTLDAVRSCFPPGSMTGAPKKRTTEILDALEGAPRGVYSGAIGWFGLGGGADLSVAIRTIVLADGRASIGAGGAIVLQSVPEREWAEMLLKAAAPLRAFDPDADPASISLALQGAAAASPP
;
A
#
# COMPACT_ATOMS: atom_id res chain seq x y z
N MET A 1 27.19 1.92 -15.58
CA MET A 1 27.95 2.01 -14.31
C MET A 1 27.21 1.18 -13.28
N GLN A 2 27.93 0.29 -12.59
CA GLN A 2 27.29 -0.60 -11.62
C GLN A 2 27.41 -0.02 -10.21
N THR A 3 26.28 0.22 -9.54
CA THR A 3 26.20 0.68 -8.15
C THR A 3 25.88 -0.50 -7.23
N LEU A 4 26.55 -0.60 -6.08
CA LEU A 4 26.10 -1.40 -4.94
C LEU A 4 25.25 -0.51 -4.05
N LEU A 5 23.95 -0.83 -3.91
CA LEU A 5 23.00 -0.14 -3.05
C LEU A 5 22.77 -1.00 -1.80
N ILE A 6 23.22 -0.52 -0.64
CA ILE A 6 23.00 -1.19 0.65
C ILE A 6 21.70 -0.64 1.23
N ASP A 7 20.72 -1.53 1.42
CA ASP A 7 19.39 -1.23 1.91
C ASP A 7 19.29 -1.38 3.43
N ASN A 8 18.99 -0.30 4.14
CA ASN A 8 18.74 -0.27 5.58
C ASN A 8 17.24 -0.47 5.92
N TYR A 9 16.52 -1.24 5.13
CA TYR A 9 15.09 -1.52 5.31
C TYR A 9 14.21 -0.26 5.26
N ASP A 10 14.62 0.73 4.47
CA ASP A 10 13.83 1.93 4.27
C ASP A 10 12.73 1.72 3.22
N SER A 11 11.61 2.43 3.39
CA SER A 11 10.51 2.45 2.42
C SER A 11 10.74 3.42 1.23
N PHE A 12 11.98 3.91 1.04
CA PHE A 12 12.35 4.77 -0.08
C PHE A 12 13.58 4.26 -0.85
N THR A 13 14.13 3.10 -0.47
CA THR A 13 15.31 2.50 -1.12
C THR A 13 15.08 2.25 -2.61
N PHE A 14 13.90 1.77 -3.00
CA PHE A 14 13.61 1.52 -4.42
C PHE A 14 13.31 2.79 -5.21
N ASN A 15 13.06 3.94 -4.56
CA ASN A 15 13.11 5.25 -5.23
C ASN A 15 14.55 5.61 -5.63
N LEU A 16 15.54 5.33 -4.75
CA LEU A 16 16.97 5.45 -5.09
C LEU A 16 17.34 4.47 -6.20
N PHE A 17 16.90 3.20 -6.11
CA PHE A 17 17.12 2.19 -7.15
C PHE A 17 16.68 2.70 -8.53
N GLN A 18 15.45 3.18 -8.65
CA GLN A 18 14.88 3.70 -9.89
C GLN A 18 15.74 4.86 -10.45
N LEU A 19 16.05 5.86 -9.61
CA LEU A 19 16.86 6.99 -10.04
C LEU A 19 18.30 6.60 -10.43
N LEU A 20 18.94 5.71 -9.67
CA LEU A 20 20.27 5.21 -9.96
C LEU A 20 20.30 4.41 -11.27
N ALA A 21 19.28 3.56 -11.50
CA ALA A 21 19.13 2.81 -12.73
C ALA A 21 18.99 3.74 -13.96
N GLU A 22 18.16 4.78 -13.84
CA GLU A 22 18.01 5.80 -14.90
C GLU A 22 19.32 6.57 -15.16
N VAL A 23 20.01 6.99 -14.10
CA VAL A 23 21.25 7.79 -14.20
C VAL A 23 22.39 6.96 -14.76
N ASN A 24 22.53 5.71 -14.34
CA ASN A 24 23.67 4.84 -14.68
C ASN A 24 23.44 4.03 -15.96
N GLY A 25 22.18 3.87 -16.42
CA GLY A 25 21.80 3.00 -17.52
C GLY A 25 21.93 1.51 -17.21
N SER A 26 21.99 1.14 -15.93
CA SER A 26 22.00 -0.23 -15.41
C SER A 26 21.40 -0.25 -14.00
N GLU A 27 20.69 -1.31 -13.66
CA GLU A 27 20.10 -1.52 -12.35
C GLU A 27 21.17 -1.69 -11.27
N PRO A 28 21.05 -1.05 -10.10
CA PRO A 28 21.94 -1.30 -8.96
C PRO A 28 21.85 -2.74 -8.46
N ILE A 29 22.93 -3.23 -7.87
CA ILE A 29 22.92 -4.44 -7.04
C ILE A 29 22.38 -4.02 -5.66
N VAL A 30 21.20 -4.50 -5.27
CA VAL A 30 20.62 -4.21 -3.95
C VAL A 30 20.96 -5.35 -3.01
N VAL A 31 21.45 -5.00 -1.81
CA VAL A 31 21.75 -5.95 -0.72
C VAL A 31 21.32 -5.33 0.60
N ARG A 32 20.62 -6.08 1.42
CA ARG A 32 20.24 -5.62 2.76
C ARG A 32 21.44 -5.53 3.69
N ASN A 33 21.40 -4.64 4.66
CA ASN A 33 22.52 -4.33 5.55
C ASN A 33 22.97 -5.51 6.45
N ASP A 34 22.14 -6.54 6.58
CA ASP A 34 22.37 -7.76 7.38
C ASP A 34 22.48 -9.04 6.52
N GLU A 35 22.37 -8.93 5.18
CA GLU A 35 22.29 -10.09 4.27
C GLU A 35 23.67 -10.68 3.96
N ALA A 36 24.74 -9.87 3.98
CA ALA A 36 26.07 -10.30 3.62
C ALA A 36 27.16 -9.51 4.40
N THR A 37 28.32 -10.12 4.57
CA THR A 37 29.50 -9.46 5.13
C THR A 37 30.18 -8.55 4.10
N TRP A 38 30.95 -7.55 4.55
CA TRP A 38 31.72 -6.70 3.63
C TRP A 38 32.71 -7.50 2.77
N ASP A 39 33.34 -8.57 3.32
CA ASP A 39 34.26 -9.43 2.58
C ASP A 39 33.58 -10.17 1.40
N GLU A 40 32.29 -10.44 1.49
CA GLU A 40 31.49 -11.00 0.40
C GLU A 40 31.10 -9.94 -0.61
N LEU A 41 30.65 -8.77 -0.14
CA LEU A 41 30.24 -7.65 -0.98
C LEU A 41 31.41 -7.07 -1.78
N GLU A 42 32.60 -6.95 -1.19
CA GLU A 42 33.81 -6.44 -1.86
C GLU A 42 34.24 -7.26 -3.08
N ARG A 43 33.83 -8.54 -3.16
CA ARG A 43 34.09 -9.42 -4.30
C ARG A 43 33.16 -9.19 -5.49
N LEU A 44 32.07 -8.46 -5.28
CA LEU A 44 31.16 -8.10 -6.36
C LEU A 44 31.80 -7.05 -7.28
N GLU A 45 31.42 -7.09 -8.56
CA GLU A 45 31.86 -6.08 -9.52
C GLU A 45 30.92 -4.87 -9.46
N PHE A 46 31.36 -3.81 -8.80
CA PHE A 46 30.65 -2.52 -8.75
C PHE A 46 31.65 -1.35 -8.87
N ASP A 47 31.16 -0.19 -9.26
CA ASP A 47 31.94 1.03 -9.47
C ASP A 47 31.90 1.97 -8.28
N ASN A 48 30.78 2.01 -7.56
CA ASN A 48 30.53 2.84 -6.39
C ASN A 48 29.52 2.19 -5.43
N VAL A 49 29.40 2.77 -4.24
CA VAL A 49 28.46 2.33 -3.20
C VAL A 49 27.49 3.45 -2.88
N VAL A 50 26.21 3.13 -2.71
CA VAL A 50 25.21 4.01 -2.12
C VAL A 50 24.65 3.32 -0.88
N ILE A 51 24.65 4.02 0.27
CA ILE A 51 24.02 3.56 1.51
C ILE A 51 22.70 4.29 1.65
N SER A 52 21.60 3.53 1.70
CA SER A 52 20.23 4.05 1.73
C SER A 52 19.92 4.81 3.02
N PRO A 53 18.82 5.58 3.06
CA PRO A 53 18.16 5.93 4.31
C PRO A 53 17.74 4.68 5.09
N GLY A 54 17.26 4.86 6.32
CA GLY A 54 16.76 3.78 7.16
C GLY A 54 16.28 4.30 8.51
N PRO A 55 15.49 3.48 9.23
CA PRO A 55 15.12 3.75 10.61
C PRO A 55 16.29 3.53 11.57
N GLY A 56 16.17 4.10 12.78
CA GLY A 56 17.10 3.87 13.89
C GLY A 56 18.38 4.71 13.81
N ARG A 57 19.51 4.11 14.22
CA ARG A 57 20.77 4.81 14.49
C ARG A 57 21.99 4.07 13.94
N PRO A 58 23.03 4.78 13.46
CA PRO A 58 24.23 4.15 12.92
C PRO A 58 25.13 3.49 13.98
N ASP A 59 24.95 3.79 15.28
CA ASP A 59 25.66 3.17 16.40
C ASP A 59 24.98 1.89 16.92
N VAL A 60 23.83 1.51 16.34
CA VAL A 60 23.12 0.27 16.63
C VAL A 60 23.37 -0.74 15.50
N GLU A 61 23.98 -1.88 15.84
CA GLU A 61 24.40 -2.88 14.85
C GLU A 61 23.21 -3.43 14.04
N SER A 62 22.06 -3.67 14.66
CA SER A 62 20.85 -4.14 13.98
C SER A 62 20.28 -3.15 12.97
N ASP A 63 20.52 -1.84 13.16
CA ASP A 63 19.98 -0.80 12.31
C ASP A 63 20.90 -0.50 11.11
N PHE A 64 22.23 -0.71 11.28
CA PHE A 64 23.24 -0.26 10.32
C PHE A 64 24.12 -1.37 9.74
N GLY A 65 24.23 -2.54 10.38
CA GLY A 65 24.88 -3.73 9.90
C GLY A 65 26.21 -3.51 9.16
N VAL A 66 26.32 -4.07 7.95
CA VAL A 66 27.54 -4.00 7.11
C VAL A 66 27.93 -2.57 6.67
N CYS A 67 27.03 -1.60 6.78
CA CYS A 67 27.29 -0.22 6.35
C CYS A 67 28.50 0.41 7.05
N ALA A 68 28.69 0.13 8.35
CA ALA A 68 29.84 0.63 9.11
C ALA A 68 31.19 0.12 8.54
N GLU A 69 31.25 -1.15 8.15
CA GLU A 69 32.43 -1.73 7.50
C GLU A 69 32.63 -1.18 6.09
N ALA A 70 31.56 -1.04 5.32
CA ALA A 70 31.58 -0.42 4.00
C ALA A 70 32.21 0.98 4.04
N ILE A 71 31.78 1.84 4.99
CA ILE A 71 32.35 3.18 5.16
C ILE A 71 33.84 3.14 5.54
N ARG A 72 34.26 2.24 6.42
CA ARG A 72 35.66 2.13 6.87
C ARG A 72 36.58 1.59 5.79
N ARG A 73 36.14 0.62 4.99
CA ARG A 73 36.99 -0.21 4.15
C ARG A 73 36.88 0.05 2.65
N CYS A 74 35.74 0.62 2.19
CA CYS A 74 35.55 0.87 0.77
C CYS A 74 36.47 1.98 0.25
N GLU A 75 37.29 1.68 -0.75
CA GLU A 75 38.15 2.64 -1.44
C GLU A 75 37.47 3.29 -2.66
N LYS A 76 36.32 2.74 -3.08
CA LYS A 76 35.50 3.27 -4.18
C LYS A 76 34.65 4.44 -3.72
N PRO A 77 34.16 5.30 -4.65
CA PRO A 77 33.25 6.38 -4.30
C PRO A 77 32.02 5.87 -3.54
N LEU A 78 31.66 6.55 -2.46
CA LEU A 78 30.55 6.20 -1.57
C LEU A 78 29.68 7.41 -1.30
N LEU A 79 28.36 7.24 -1.45
CA LEU A 79 27.35 8.23 -1.07
C LEU A 79 26.43 7.65 0.02
N GLY A 80 26.36 8.32 1.17
CA GLY A 80 25.40 8.00 2.23
C GLY A 80 24.20 8.93 2.18
N VAL A 81 22.99 8.38 2.24
CA VAL A 81 21.73 9.14 2.25
C VAL A 81 21.07 8.99 3.62
N CYS A 82 20.70 10.07 4.26
CA CYS A 82 20.04 10.17 5.57
C CYS A 82 20.76 9.34 6.65
N LEU A 83 20.32 8.12 6.99
CA LEU A 83 21.04 7.22 7.89
C LEU A 83 22.46 6.93 7.39
N GLY A 84 22.66 6.75 6.09
CA GLY A 84 23.99 6.58 5.49
C GLY A 84 24.90 7.81 5.68
N HIS A 85 24.36 9.04 5.62
CA HIS A 85 25.07 10.28 5.92
C HIS A 85 25.47 10.34 7.41
N GLN A 86 24.53 10.01 8.31
CA GLN A 86 24.80 9.93 9.75
C GLN A 86 25.86 8.88 10.05
N GLY A 87 25.83 7.75 9.35
CA GLY A 87 26.81 6.69 9.46
C GLY A 87 28.22 7.11 9.07
N ILE A 88 28.40 7.90 8.00
CA ILE A 88 29.71 8.47 7.64
C ILE A 88 30.20 9.37 8.77
N GLY A 89 29.33 10.25 9.28
CA GLY A 89 29.68 11.12 10.41
C GLY A 89 30.08 10.33 11.65
N TRP A 90 29.29 9.35 12.04
CA TRP A 90 29.53 8.52 13.23
C TRP A 90 30.84 7.72 13.13
N VAL A 91 31.13 7.11 11.98
CA VAL A 91 32.39 6.35 11.76
C VAL A 91 33.61 7.24 11.92
N GLU A 92 33.51 8.51 11.55
CA GLU A 92 34.57 9.51 11.70
C GLU A 92 34.60 10.19 13.11
N GLY A 93 33.66 9.84 14.01
CA GLY A 93 33.60 10.29 15.38
C GLY A 93 32.70 11.52 15.62
N ALA A 94 31.79 11.83 14.67
CA ALA A 94 30.74 12.81 14.93
C ALA A 94 29.67 12.24 15.85
N GLU A 95 29.06 13.09 16.66
CA GLU A 95 27.89 12.74 17.46
C GLU A 95 26.62 12.76 16.57
N VAL A 96 25.79 11.69 16.66
CA VAL A 96 24.44 11.65 16.12
C VAL A 96 23.46 11.96 17.25
N ALA A 97 22.84 13.13 17.19
CA ALA A 97 21.96 13.67 18.22
C ALA A 97 20.57 13.99 17.68
N PRO A 98 19.55 14.19 18.54
CA PRO A 98 18.27 14.71 18.12
C PRO A 98 18.44 16.01 17.32
N ALA A 99 17.78 16.09 16.16
CA ALA A 99 17.77 17.30 15.35
C ALA A 99 17.12 18.46 16.14
N PRO A 100 17.60 19.70 15.98
CA PRO A 100 16.99 20.86 16.65
C PRO A 100 15.49 20.99 16.35
N GLU A 101 15.08 20.59 15.15
CA GLU A 101 13.69 20.46 14.72
C GLU A 101 13.55 19.19 13.90
N PRO A 102 12.96 18.11 14.46
CA PRO A 102 12.63 16.91 13.69
C PRO A 102 11.64 17.23 12.58
N MET A 103 11.85 16.66 11.39
CA MET A 103 11.02 16.94 10.22
C MET A 103 10.76 15.66 9.42
N HIS A 104 9.50 15.33 9.21
CA HIS A 104 9.05 14.19 8.41
C HIS A 104 8.13 14.66 7.29
N GLY A 105 8.53 14.43 6.02
CA GLY A 105 7.75 14.83 4.85
C GLY A 105 7.71 16.35 4.62
N ARG A 106 8.67 17.10 5.15
CA ARG A 106 8.73 18.56 4.99
C ARG A 106 9.79 18.98 3.98
N ILE A 107 9.45 19.95 3.15
CA ILE A 107 10.32 20.54 2.15
C ILE A 107 11.00 21.76 2.78
N VAL A 108 12.32 21.85 2.64
CA VAL A 108 13.12 22.96 3.14
C VAL A 108 14.08 23.47 2.08
N GLU A 109 14.47 24.74 2.18
CA GLU A 109 15.56 25.31 1.39
C GLU A 109 16.91 24.93 1.98
N ILE A 110 17.82 24.43 1.14
CA ILE A 110 19.17 24.00 1.51
C ILE A 110 20.18 24.90 0.80
N GLU A 111 21.08 25.50 1.58
CA GLU A 111 22.22 26.27 1.08
C GLU A 111 23.45 25.37 0.94
N HIS A 112 24.21 25.50 -0.17
CA HIS A 112 25.44 24.74 -0.39
C HIS A 112 26.59 25.62 -0.89
N ASP A 113 27.82 25.14 -0.70
CA ASP A 113 29.06 25.85 -1.02
C ASP A 113 29.51 25.77 -2.48
N GLY A 114 28.74 25.12 -3.35
CA GLY A 114 29.08 24.91 -4.75
C GLY A 114 30.08 23.78 -5.01
N SER A 115 30.26 22.86 -4.06
CA SER A 115 31.12 21.68 -4.21
C SER A 115 30.70 20.83 -5.43
N PRO A 116 31.58 19.97 -5.99
CA PRO A 116 31.30 19.19 -7.19
C PRO A 116 30.04 18.33 -7.12
N LEU A 117 29.62 17.87 -5.92
CA LEU A 117 28.36 17.12 -5.74
C LEU A 117 27.14 17.98 -6.10
N PHE A 118 27.21 19.30 -5.92
CA PHE A 118 26.15 20.26 -6.23
C PHE A 118 26.33 20.98 -7.57
N ALA A 119 27.19 20.49 -8.46
CA ALA A 119 27.43 21.12 -9.75
C ALA A 119 26.14 21.30 -10.59
N GLY A 120 25.80 22.57 -10.88
CA GLY A 120 24.60 22.92 -11.66
C GLY A 120 23.28 22.85 -10.88
N ILE A 121 23.33 22.71 -9.55
CA ILE A 121 22.20 22.84 -8.65
C ILE A 121 22.20 24.30 -8.12
N PRO A 122 21.04 24.99 -8.09
CA PRO A 122 20.97 26.33 -7.50
C PRO A 122 21.20 26.31 -5.98
N SER A 123 21.67 27.41 -5.40
CA SER A 123 21.74 27.60 -3.94
C SER A 123 21.00 28.88 -3.58
N PRO A 124 19.95 28.83 -2.72
CA PRO A 124 19.36 27.61 -2.13
C PRO A 124 18.58 26.76 -3.14
N PHE A 125 18.26 25.51 -2.75
CA PHE A 125 17.36 24.62 -3.46
C PHE A 125 16.44 23.87 -2.50
N GLU A 126 15.26 23.46 -2.98
CA GLU A 126 14.29 22.70 -2.19
C GLU A 126 14.62 21.22 -2.13
N ALA A 127 14.54 20.63 -0.90
CA ALA A 127 14.66 19.19 -0.71
C ALA A 127 13.81 18.70 0.47
N THR A 128 13.43 17.42 0.42
CA THR A 128 12.61 16.77 1.43
C THR A 128 13.45 16.24 2.56
N ARG A 129 12.96 16.42 3.81
CA ARG A 129 13.54 15.87 5.03
C ARG A 129 12.61 14.84 5.65
N TYR A 130 13.22 13.70 6.07
CA TYR A 130 12.58 12.60 6.81
C TYR A 130 13.50 12.16 7.95
N HIS A 131 13.81 13.01 8.93
CA HIS A 131 14.72 12.64 10.00
C HIS A 131 14.44 13.35 11.33
N SER A 132 14.55 12.59 12.42
CA SER A 132 14.56 13.08 13.81
C SER A 132 15.97 13.28 14.36
N LEU A 133 16.95 12.59 13.79
CA LEU A 133 18.36 12.64 14.21
C LEU A 133 19.21 13.36 13.17
N ALA A 134 20.31 13.96 13.59
CA ALA A 134 21.26 14.65 12.72
C ALA A 134 22.68 14.62 13.31
N LEU A 135 23.68 14.90 12.48
CA LEU A 135 25.04 15.14 12.95
C LEU A 135 25.12 16.45 13.75
N ALA A 136 25.64 16.38 14.98
CA ALA A 136 25.84 17.55 15.83
C ALA A 136 27.16 18.26 15.49
N PRO A 137 27.15 19.60 15.26
CA PRO A 137 28.38 20.39 15.16
C PRO A 137 29.11 20.47 16.51
N PRO A 138 30.50 20.60 16.55
CA PRO A 138 31.35 20.67 15.37
C PRO A 138 31.66 19.30 14.76
N LEU A 139 31.73 19.24 13.42
CA LEU A 139 32.13 18.03 12.73
C LEU A 139 33.61 17.68 12.97
N PRO A 140 33.99 16.39 12.94
CA PRO A 140 35.38 15.94 12.98
C PRO A 140 36.24 16.59 11.89
N PRO A 141 37.55 16.79 12.11
CA PRO A 141 38.44 17.45 11.16
C PRO A 141 38.56 16.73 9.80
N THR A 142 38.27 15.42 9.76
CA THR A 142 38.25 14.58 8.54
C THR A 142 37.11 14.94 7.62
N LEU A 143 36.04 15.54 8.14
CA LEU A 143 34.83 15.90 7.40
C LEU A 143 34.78 17.42 7.13
N ARG A 144 34.05 17.76 6.07
CA ARG A 144 33.71 19.13 5.69
C ARG A 144 32.19 19.21 5.45
N GLU A 145 31.57 20.18 6.08
CA GLU A 145 30.19 20.55 5.71
C GLU A 145 30.21 21.23 4.35
N ILE A 146 29.35 20.77 3.44
CA ILE A 146 29.23 21.30 2.07
C ILE A 146 27.82 21.82 1.78
N ALA A 147 26.85 21.54 2.65
CA ALA A 147 25.50 22.13 2.62
C ALA A 147 24.89 22.15 4.02
N SER A 148 24.02 23.13 4.28
CA SER A 148 23.31 23.31 5.55
C SER A 148 21.90 23.84 5.38
N ALA A 149 21.05 23.57 6.38
CA ALA A 149 19.74 24.19 6.54
C ALA A 149 19.40 24.25 8.04
N THR A 150 18.89 25.38 8.52
CA THR A 150 18.43 25.55 9.92
C THR A 150 19.44 25.12 10.97
N GLY A 151 20.75 25.31 10.70
CA GLY A 151 21.85 24.96 11.62
C GLY A 151 22.19 23.46 11.67
N VAL A 152 21.67 22.68 10.75
CA VAL A 152 21.94 21.24 10.60
C VAL A 152 22.82 21.02 9.38
N PRO A 153 23.92 20.23 9.47
CA PRO A 153 24.71 19.80 8.32
C PRO A 153 23.83 18.94 7.36
N MET A 154 23.46 19.50 6.21
CA MET A 154 22.64 18.82 5.21
C MET A 154 23.46 18.01 4.21
N ALA A 155 24.75 18.31 4.06
CA ALA A 155 25.69 17.46 3.34
C ALA A 155 27.11 17.61 3.86
N ILE A 156 27.84 16.49 3.78
CA ILE A 156 29.25 16.39 4.17
C ILE A 156 30.08 15.75 3.05
N GLU A 157 31.37 16.08 3.05
CA GLU A 157 32.39 15.46 2.20
C GLU A 157 33.58 15.05 3.09
N HIS A 158 34.08 13.83 2.88
CA HIS A 158 35.32 13.41 3.52
C HIS A 158 36.53 14.03 2.79
N ARG A 159 37.48 14.64 3.53
CA ARG A 159 38.60 15.42 2.95
C ARG A 159 39.59 14.56 2.16
N GLU A 160 39.77 13.29 2.54
CA GLU A 160 40.79 12.40 1.98
C GLU A 160 40.18 11.25 1.18
N ARG A 161 39.05 10.71 1.63
CA ARG A 161 38.36 9.60 0.99
C ARG A 161 37.26 10.08 0.02
N PRO A 162 36.91 9.29 -1.01
CA PRO A 162 35.84 9.63 -1.93
C PRO A 162 34.46 9.33 -1.34
N GLN A 163 34.14 9.96 -0.23
CA GLN A 163 32.91 9.74 0.50
C GLN A 163 32.14 11.05 0.69
N TRP A 164 30.87 11.00 0.39
CA TRP A 164 29.90 12.08 0.55
C TRP A 164 28.68 11.59 1.29
N GLY A 165 28.02 12.49 2.03
CA GLY A 165 26.76 12.18 2.67
C GLY A 165 25.78 13.33 2.48
N VAL A 166 24.49 13.01 2.28
CA VAL A 166 23.38 13.96 2.25
C VAL A 166 22.33 13.56 3.28
N GLN A 167 21.89 14.51 4.14
CA GLN A 167 20.89 14.26 5.18
C GLN A 167 19.47 14.27 4.62
N PHE A 168 19.23 15.02 3.56
CA PHE A 168 17.96 15.06 2.85
C PHE A 168 17.80 13.87 1.89
N HIS A 169 16.59 13.68 1.37
CA HIS A 169 16.22 12.58 0.48
C HIS A 169 16.24 13.01 -1.00
N PRO A 170 17.30 12.72 -1.76
CA PRO A 170 17.38 13.06 -3.18
C PRO A 170 16.40 12.25 -4.04
N GLU A 171 15.91 11.11 -3.55
CA GLU A 171 14.97 10.22 -4.22
C GLU A 171 13.50 10.62 -4.06
N SER A 172 13.19 11.51 -3.13
CA SER A 172 11.82 12.00 -2.90
C SER A 172 11.29 12.74 -4.13
N ILE A 173 10.00 12.54 -4.43
CA ILE A 173 9.32 13.24 -5.53
C ILE A 173 9.36 14.77 -5.35
N ALA A 174 9.45 15.24 -4.09
CA ALA A 174 9.51 16.66 -3.75
C ALA A 174 10.95 17.19 -3.60
N THR A 175 11.97 16.48 -4.12
CA THR A 175 13.35 16.94 -4.27
C THR A 175 13.71 17.07 -5.77
N PRO A 176 13.35 18.17 -6.44
CA PRO A 176 13.48 18.30 -7.90
C PRO A 176 14.91 18.15 -8.41
N GLN A 177 15.91 18.49 -7.58
CA GLN A 177 17.33 18.42 -7.92
C GLN A 177 17.99 17.06 -7.61
N GLY A 178 17.26 16.10 -7.07
CA GLY A 178 17.78 14.80 -6.63
C GLY A 178 18.45 14.02 -7.76
N LYS A 179 17.79 13.90 -8.92
CA LYS A 179 18.38 13.24 -10.10
C LYS A 179 19.70 13.92 -10.55
N ARG A 180 19.77 15.26 -10.49
CA ARG A 180 20.98 16.00 -10.84
C ARG A 180 22.11 15.70 -9.87
N LEU A 181 21.84 15.59 -8.59
CA LEU A 181 22.82 15.23 -7.56
C LEU A 181 23.39 13.82 -7.83
N LEU A 182 22.57 12.85 -8.16
CA LEU A 182 23.01 11.49 -8.49
C LEU A 182 23.81 11.44 -9.79
N VAL A 183 23.49 12.28 -10.81
CA VAL A 183 24.33 12.48 -12.00
C VAL A 183 25.71 13.00 -11.61
N ASN A 184 25.79 13.98 -10.72
CA ASN A 184 27.06 14.51 -10.24
C ASN A 184 27.88 13.46 -9.51
N PHE A 185 27.25 12.64 -8.65
CA PHE A 185 27.91 11.51 -7.98
C PHE A 185 28.47 10.48 -8.97
N ARG A 186 27.69 10.12 -10.01
CA ARG A 186 28.16 9.28 -11.11
C ARG A 186 29.41 9.87 -11.80
N ASP A 187 29.37 11.18 -12.11
CA ASP A 187 30.46 11.85 -12.82
C ASP A 187 31.73 11.94 -11.93
N LEU A 188 31.57 12.12 -10.61
CA LEU A 188 32.66 12.01 -9.64
C LEU A 188 33.28 10.61 -9.61
N THR A 189 32.47 9.56 -9.70
CA THR A 189 32.92 8.17 -9.82
C THR A 189 33.77 7.98 -11.08
N THR A 190 33.27 8.39 -12.25
CA THR A 190 33.95 8.24 -13.54
C THR A 190 35.27 8.99 -13.61
N SER A 191 35.34 10.21 -13.08
CA SER A 191 36.54 11.04 -13.11
C SER A 191 37.69 10.45 -12.30
N ARG A 192 37.39 9.71 -11.20
CA ARG A 192 38.40 9.01 -10.39
C ARG A 192 38.85 7.70 -11.03
N GLN A 193 37.98 6.93 -11.66
CA GLN A 193 38.38 5.73 -12.43
C GLN A 193 39.38 6.08 -13.53
N SER A 194 39.13 7.20 -14.26
CA SER A 194 40.06 7.68 -15.28
C SER A 194 41.44 8.04 -14.73
N ARG A 195 41.53 8.66 -13.53
CA ARG A 195 42.79 8.99 -12.86
C ARG A 195 43.52 7.75 -12.31
N GLY A 196 42.78 6.75 -11.82
CA GLY A 196 43.32 5.46 -11.39
C GLY A 196 43.88 4.61 -12.53
N SER A 197 43.23 4.62 -13.70
CA SER A 197 43.70 3.93 -14.90
C SER A 197 45.04 4.49 -15.43
N PHE A 198 45.24 5.81 -15.34
CA PHE A 198 46.50 6.44 -15.73
C PHE A 198 47.67 6.05 -14.80
N ARG A 199 47.43 5.77 -13.51
CA ARG A 199 48.46 5.30 -12.58
C ARG A 199 48.84 3.82 -12.79
N ASN A 200 47.92 2.99 -13.21
CA ASN A 200 48.13 1.56 -13.44
C ASN A 200 48.79 1.24 -14.80
N HIS A 201 48.74 2.17 -15.77
CA HIS A 201 49.43 1.98 -17.05
C HIS A 201 50.95 2.19 -17.01
N LEU A 202 51.51 2.70 -15.90
CA LEU A 202 52.97 2.89 -15.73
C LEU A 202 53.67 1.69 -15.08
N VAL A 203 52.96 0.64 -14.69
CA VAL A 203 53.55 -0.55 -14.07
C VAL A 203 52.87 -1.82 -14.59
N ARG A 204 53.04 -2.15 -15.88
CA ARG A 204 52.88 -3.53 -16.37
C ARG A 204 53.88 -3.85 -17.44
N LYS A 205 54.99 -4.52 -17.01
CA LYS A 205 55.74 -5.42 -17.88
C LYS A 205 54.94 -6.70 -18.03
N GLU A 206 54.76 -7.12 -19.28
CA GLU A 206 54.20 -8.42 -19.63
C GLU A 206 54.98 -9.57 -19.02
N PRO A 207 54.31 -10.70 -18.75
CA PRO A 207 54.74 -11.96 -19.32
C PRO A 207 53.62 -12.80 -19.95
N ARG A 208 54.06 -13.54 -20.89
CA ARG A 208 53.40 -14.41 -21.86
C ARG A 208 52.62 -15.57 -21.28
N LEU A 209 51.54 -15.90 -22.01
CA LEU A 209 51.03 -17.22 -22.45
C LEU A 209 51.10 -18.43 -21.50
N GLY A 210 49.94 -19.01 -21.24
CA GLY A 210 49.77 -20.38 -20.78
C GLY A 210 48.32 -20.76 -20.55
N GLN A 211 47.65 -21.21 -21.59
CA GLN A 211 46.58 -22.20 -21.70
C GLN A 211 45.94 -22.74 -20.41
N SER A 212 44.64 -22.61 -20.27
CA SER A 212 43.60 -23.66 -20.37
C SER A 212 42.37 -23.27 -19.57
N ARG A 213 41.25 -23.17 -20.26
CA ARG A 213 39.92 -23.13 -19.66
C ARG A 213 39.60 -24.52 -19.08
N PRO A 214 39.00 -24.60 -17.92
CA PRO A 214 38.02 -25.64 -17.64
C PRO A 214 36.61 -24.99 -17.55
N GLY A 215 35.76 -25.52 -18.38
CA GLY A 215 34.35 -25.77 -18.29
C GLY A 215 33.50 -24.89 -17.38
N ALA A 216 32.86 -23.87 -17.96
CA ALA A 216 31.60 -23.38 -17.46
C ALA A 216 30.62 -24.55 -17.59
N SER A 217 30.20 -25.12 -16.47
CA SER A 217 29.01 -25.95 -16.41
C SER A 217 27.81 -25.02 -16.68
N SER A 218 27.34 -25.09 -17.92
CA SER A 218 26.02 -24.63 -18.27
C SER A 218 25.05 -25.37 -17.36
N ARG A 219 24.52 -24.67 -16.34
CA ARG A 219 23.20 -25.03 -15.81
C ARG A 219 22.25 -24.77 -16.96
N GLY A 220 21.94 -25.85 -17.67
CA GLY A 220 20.91 -25.88 -18.66
C GLY A 220 19.62 -25.37 -17.99
N SER A 221 19.15 -24.23 -18.45
CA SER A 221 17.75 -23.90 -18.44
C SER A 221 17.06 -25.11 -19.08
N LEU A 222 16.49 -25.97 -18.27
CA LEU A 222 15.39 -26.81 -18.67
C LEU A 222 14.26 -25.81 -18.97
N ARG A 223 14.26 -25.29 -20.22
CA ARG A 223 13.01 -24.95 -20.85
C ARG A 223 12.25 -26.26 -20.91
N THR A 224 11.47 -26.53 -19.89
CA THR A 224 10.27 -27.32 -20.06
C THR A 224 9.49 -26.57 -21.13
N ASP A 225 9.50 -27.11 -22.36
CA ASP A 225 8.42 -26.89 -23.31
C ASP A 225 7.15 -27.32 -22.58
N THR A 226 6.59 -26.40 -21.81
CA THR A 226 5.20 -26.46 -21.42
C THR A 226 4.45 -26.39 -22.74
N VAL A 227 4.07 -27.56 -23.25
CA VAL A 227 2.97 -27.70 -24.19
C VAL A 227 1.87 -26.81 -23.57
N ARG A 228 1.63 -25.65 -24.17
CA ARG A 228 0.47 -24.84 -23.83
C ARG A 228 -0.72 -25.77 -24.04
N LYS A 229 -1.25 -26.31 -22.95
CA LYS A 229 -2.57 -26.91 -22.98
C LYS A 229 -3.49 -25.83 -23.51
N GLU A 230 -4.13 -26.07 -24.64
CA GLU A 230 -5.15 -25.16 -25.13
C GLU A 230 -6.12 -24.82 -24.00
N PRO A 231 -6.48 -23.54 -23.83
CA PRO A 231 -7.41 -23.14 -22.78
C PRO A 231 -8.65 -23.99 -22.91
N ARG A 232 -9.02 -24.66 -21.82
CA ARG A 232 -10.20 -25.52 -21.77
C ARG A 232 -11.49 -24.75 -21.47
N LEU A 233 -11.39 -23.43 -21.28
CA LEU A 233 -12.48 -22.57 -20.85
C LEU A 233 -12.79 -21.49 -21.89
N ALA A 234 -14.05 -21.13 -21.98
CA ALA A 234 -14.56 -20.00 -22.75
C ALA A 234 -15.42 -19.11 -21.86
N LEU A 235 -15.49 -17.83 -22.20
CA LEU A 235 -16.31 -16.84 -21.50
C LEU A 235 -17.47 -16.43 -22.40
N ALA A 236 -18.69 -16.85 -22.05
CA ALA A 236 -19.92 -16.41 -22.69
C ALA A 236 -20.38 -15.08 -22.11
N MET A 237 -20.86 -14.15 -22.93
CA MET A 237 -21.34 -12.84 -22.54
C MET A 237 -22.69 -12.53 -23.14
N ARG A 238 -23.54 -11.86 -22.37
CA ARG A 238 -24.81 -11.27 -22.84
C ARG A 238 -24.94 -9.84 -22.33
N LEU A 239 -25.18 -8.91 -23.23
CA LEU A 239 -25.53 -7.53 -22.93
C LEU A 239 -27.06 -7.37 -22.86
N LEU A 240 -27.56 -6.76 -21.82
CA LEU A 240 -28.95 -6.40 -21.62
C LEU A 240 -29.06 -4.84 -21.63
N ASP A 241 -29.93 -4.33 -22.50
CA ASP A 241 -30.27 -2.89 -22.55
C ASP A 241 -31.26 -2.51 -21.43
N VAL A 242 -30.90 -2.93 -20.21
CA VAL A 242 -31.64 -2.63 -18.98
C VAL A 242 -30.67 -2.50 -17.82
N LEU A 243 -30.98 -1.57 -16.91
CA LEU A 243 -30.35 -1.43 -15.62
C LEU A 243 -31.44 -1.55 -14.53
N PRO A 244 -31.66 -2.77 -13.97
CA PRO A 244 -32.53 -2.91 -12.80
C PRO A 244 -31.87 -2.28 -11.57
N ASP A 245 -32.65 -2.08 -10.49
CA ASP A 245 -32.08 -1.68 -9.22
C ASP A 245 -31.10 -2.74 -8.70
N PRO A 246 -29.80 -2.43 -8.48
CA PRO A 246 -28.82 -3.40 -8.03
C PRO A 246 -29.14 -4.02 -6.66
N GLU A 247 -29.76 -3.26 -5.74
CA GLU A 247 -30.17 -3.75 -4.42
C GLU A 247 -31.25 -4.82 -4.55
N GLY A 248 -32.31 -4.54 -5.30
CA GLY A 248 -33.38 -5.50 -5.57
C GLY A 248 -32.89 -6.73 -6.35
N ALA A 249 -31.96 -6.53 -7.29
CA ALA A 249 -31.34 -7.63 -8.04
C ALA A 249 -30.53 -8.54 -7.12
N PHE A 250 -29.67 -7.99 -6.24
CA PHE A 250 -28.87 -8.79 -5.31
C PHE A 250 -29.75 -9.59 -4.34
N VAL A 251 -30.71 -8.92 -3.68
CA VAL A 251 -31.64 -9.58 -2.75
C VAL A 251 -32.39 -10.73 -3.44
N SER A 252 -32.93 -10.49 -4.63
CA SER A 252 -33.69 -11.51 -5.37
C SER A 252 -32.82 -12.68 -5.83
N LEU A 253 -31.61 -12.43 -6.32
CA LEU A 253 -30.77 -13.45 -6.95
C LEU A 253 -29.92 -14.19 -5.94
N TYR A 254 -29.36 -13.49 -4.95
CA TYR A 254 -28.26 -13.96 -4.10
C TYR A 254 -28.50 -13.79 -2.60
N GLY A 255 -29.61 -13.16 -2.16
CA GLY A 255 -29.87 -12.89 -0.75
C GLY A 255 -29.90 -14.13 0.15
N ALA A 256 -30.23 -15.32 -0.41
CA ALA A 256 -30.22 -16.58 0.31
C ALA A 256 -28.96 -17.42 0.09
N SER A 257 -27.97 -16.95 -0.68
CA SER A 257 -26.74 -17.69 -0.97
C SER A 257 -25.83 -17.73 0.25
N GLU A 258 -25.29 -18.92 0.59
CA GLU A 258 -24.33 -19.08 1.69
C GLU A 258 -22.99 -18.41 1.40
N SER A 259 -22.60 -18.30 0.12
CA SER A 259 -21.39 -17.61 -0.30
C SER A 259 -21.70 -16.75 -1.51
N ALA A 260 -21.61 -15.44 -1.32
CA ALA A 260 -21.97 -14.45 -2.35
C ALA A 260 -21.12 -13.18 -2.19
N PHE A 261 -21.06 -12.43 -3.28
CA PHE A 261 -20.39 -11.15 -3.29
C PHE A 261 -21.19 -10.08 -4.03
N TRP A 262 -21.04 -8.85 -3.57
CA TRP A 262 -21.47 -7.65 -4.25
C TRP A 262 -20.41 -6.58 -4.08
N LEU A 263 -19.65 -6.31 -5.15
CA LEU A 263 -18.75 -5.16 -5.23
C LEU A 263 -19.57 -4.01 -5.78
N ASP A 264 -19.92 -3.07 -4.90
CA ASP A 264 -20.94 -2.06 -5.13
C ASP A 264 -20.34 -0.68 -5.30
N SER A 265 -20.61 -0.05 -6.42
CA SER A 265 -20.39 1.37 -6.63
C SER A 265 -21.59 2.16 -6.14
N SER A 266 -21.83 2.13 -4.82
CA SER A 266 -22.97 2.82 -4.20
C SER A 266 -22.95 4.36 -4.39
N ARG A 267 -21.80 4.86 -4.86
CA ARG A 267 -21.58 6.25 -5.25
C ARG A 267 -21.09 6.32 -6.70
N PRO A 268 -22.00 6.28 -7.70
CA PRO A 268 -21.62 6.32 -9.10
C PRO A 268 -20.82 7.58 -9.45
N GLY A 269 -19.76 7.40 -10.25
CA GLY A 269 -18.89 8.46 -10.74
C GLY A 269 -17.93 7.90 -11.78
N GLU A 270 -17.04 8.72 -12.36
CA GLU A 270 -16.09 8.26 -13.38
C GLU A 270 -15.23 7.06 -12.91
N ARG A 271 -15.01 6.95 -11.59
CA ARG A 271 -14.15 5.91 -10.96
C ARG A 271 -14.93 4.75 -10.35
N ALA A 272 -16.25 4.85 -10.29
CA ALA A 272 -17.17 3.89 -9.71
C ALA A 272 -18.30 3.62 -10.72
N ARG A 273 -17.89 3.27 -11.96
CA ARG A 273 -18.82 3.07 -13.07
C ARG A 273 -19.56 1.75 -12.98
N PHE A 274 -18.89 0.70 -12.48
CA PHE A 274 -19.42 -0.66 -12.50
C PHE A 274 -19.66 -1.19 -11.09
N SER A 275 -20.77 -1.92 -10.91
CA SER A 275 -20.98 -2.83 -9.79
C SER A 275 -20.99 -4.26 -10.29
N PHE A 276 -20.44 -5.19 -9.48
CA PHE A 276 -20.34 -6.61 -9.82
C PHE A 276 -20.99 -7.44 -8.73
N MET A 277 -21.74 -8.48 -9.11
CA MET A 277 -22.31 -9.43 -8.17
C MET A 277 -22.33 -10.85 -8.69
N GLY A 278 -22.34 -11.80 -7.77
CA GLY A 278 -22.39 -13.23 -8.04
C GLY A 278 -22.37 -14.05 -6.77
N ASP A 279 -22.34 -15.35 -6.92
CA ASP A 279 -22.26 -16.31 -5.82
C ASP A 279 -21.41 -17.54 -6.21
N ALA A 280 -21.27 -18.47 -5.26
CA ALA A 280 -20.53 -19.72 -5.45
C ALA A 280 -21.43 -20.88 -5.95
N SER A 281 -22.55 -20.61 -6.61
CA SER A 281 -23.50 -21.65 -7.08
C SER A 281 -23.19 -22.22 -8.46
N GLY A 282 -22.25 -21.61 -9.20
CA GLY A 282 -21.89 -22.06 -10.54
C GLY A 282 -21.09 -23.38 -10.55
N PRO A 283 -21.05 -24.08 -11.69
CA PRO A 283 -20.41 -25.41 -11.79
C PRO A 283 -18.87 -25.34 -11.67
N LEU A 284 -18.25 -24.19 -11.93
CA LEU A 284 -16.82 -23.95 -11.78
C LEU A 284 -16.50 -23.11 -10.57
N ALA A 285 -17.52 -22.62 -9.84
CA ALA A 285 -17.33 -21.80 -8.66
C ALA A 285 -16.69 -22.60 -7.52
N GLU A 286 -15.86 -21.92 -6.74
CA GLU A 286 -15.12 -22.49 -5.61
C GLU A 286 -15.03 -21.44 -4.49
N VAL A 287 -15.19 -21.86 -3.25
CA VAL A 287 -14.88 -21.03 -2.07
C VAL A 287 -13.53 -21.43 -1.54
N ILE A 288 -12.62 -20.48 -1.45
CA ILE A 288 -11.24 -20.67 -1.04
C ILE A 288 -11.04 -19.93 0.26
N THR A 289 -10.56 -20.61 1.30
CA THR A 289 -10.10 -20.01 2.57
C THR A 289 -8.64 -20.33 2.75
N TYR A 290 -7.89 -19.40 3.32
CA TYR A 290 -6.45 -19.50 3.47
C TYR A 290 -6.00 -19.05 4.85
N GLU A 291 -5.09 -19.80 5.45
CA GLU A 291 -4.39 -19.47 6.67
C GLU A 291 -2.89 -19.41 6.41
N HIS A 292 -2.21 -18.41 6.93
CA HIS A 292 -0.78 -18.25 6.83
C HIS A 292 -0.02 -19.48 7.34
N GLY A 293 1.03 -19.89 6.63
CA GLY A 293 1.79 -21.10 6.93
C GLY A 293 1.31 -22.35 6.19
N SER A 294 0.36 -22.22 5.26
CA SER A 294 -0.01 -23.27 4.32
C SER A 294 1.16 -23.59 3.35
N ASP A 295 1.13 -24.79 2.73
CA ASP A 295 2.22 -25.28 1.85
C ASP A 295 2.49 -24.39 0.63
N GLU A 296 1.46 -23.70 0.10
CA GLU A 296 1.54 -22.76 -1.03
C GLU A 296 1.04 -21.38 -0.57
N SER A 297 1.76 -20.31 -0.89
CA SER A 297 1.33 -18.95 -0.61
C SER A 297 0.01 -18.63 -1.34
N ILE A 298 -0.88 -17.86 -0.70
CA ILE A 298 -2.12 -17.43 -1.36
C ILE A 298 -1.84 -16.64 -2.65
N PHE A 299 -0.78 -15.85 -2.70
CA PHE A 299 -0.39 -15.10 -3.89
C PHE A 299 0.03 -16.03 -5.03
N ASP A 300 0.85 -17.05 -4.74
CA ASP A 300 1.31 -18.02 -5.72
C ASP A 300 0.15 -18.91 -6.19
N TYR A 301 -0.75 -19.29 -5.28
CA TYR A 301 -1.99 -20.01 -5.59
C TYR A 301 -2.86 -19.23 -6.57
N LEU A 302 -3.18 -17.97 -6.27
CA LEU A 302 -4.03 -17.13 -7.12
C LEU A 302 -3.39 -16.88 -8.49
N ASP A 303 -2.07 -16.63 -8.54
CA ASP A 303 -1.34 -16.43 -9.81
C ASP A 303 -1.41 -17.67 -10.69
N ARG A 304 -1.09 -18.84 -10.14
CA ARG A 304 -1.17 -20.12 -10.84
C ARG A 304 -2.59 -20.43 -11.31
N ARG A 305 -3.59 -20.27 -10.45
CA ARG A 305 -5.00 -20.55 -10.78
C ARG A 305 -5.55 -19.59 -11.83
N THR A 306 -5.20 -18.32 -11.76
CA THR A 306 -5.57 -17.33 -12.79
C THR A 306 -5.00 -17.71 -14.14
N ALA A 307 -3.75 -18.16 -14.21
CA ALA A 307 -3.13 -18.64 -15.43
C ALA A 307 -3.77 -19.91 -15.99
N GLU A 308 -4.15 -20.86 -15.10
CA GLU A 308 -4.81 -22.13 -15.46
C GLU A 308 -6.23 -21.92 -16.00
N LEU A 309 -6.97 -20.95 -15.46
CA LEU A 309 -8.39 -20.70 -15.74
C LEU A 309 -8.61 -19.64 -16.83
N ARG A 310 -7.55 -19.07 -17.37
CA ARG A 310 -7.65 -18.02 -18.40
C ARG A 310 -8.46 -18.51 -19.59
N PRO A 311 -9.59 -17.83 -19.96
CA PRO A 311 -10.41 -18.24 -21.07
C PRO A 311 -9.71 -18.01 -22.40
N ALA A 312 -10.02 -18.86 -23.38
CA ALA A 312 -9.64 -18.63 -24.77
C ALA A 312 -10.54 -17.53 -25.35
N ASP A 313 -9.94 -16.57 -26.05
CA ASP A 313 -10.64 -15.55 -26.82
C ASP A 313 -11.77 -14.84 -26.03
N PRO A 314 -11.45 -14.15 -24.90
CA PRO A 314 -12.46 -13.47 -24.10
C PRO A 314 -13.11 -12.33 -24.88
N PRO A 315 -14.41 -12.04 -24.66
CA PRO A 315 -15.09 -10.93 -25.30
C PRO A 315 -14.44 -9.58 -24.91
N ASP A 316 -14.59 -8.60 -25.80
CA ASP A 316 -14.21 -7.22 -25.51
C ASP A 316 -15.20 -6.63 -24.49
N LEU A 317 -14.71 -6.30 -23.29
CA LEU A 317 -15.50 -5.79 -22.17
C LEU A 317 -15.07 -4.37 -21.84
N PRO A 318 -16.00 -3.45 -21.47
CA PRO A 318 -15.66 -2.09 -21.07
C PRO A 318 -15.08 -2.01 -19.63
N PHE A 319 -14.81 -3.16 -19.00
CA PHE A 319 -14.24 -3.32 -17.67
C PHE A 319 -13.23 -4.48 -17.64
N GLU A 320 -12.41 -4.53 -16.60
CA GLU A 320 -11.29 -5.46 -16.48
C GLU A 320 -11.67 -6.80 -15.80
N PHE A 321 -12.81 -6.86 -15.09
CA PHE A 321 -13.22 -8.07 -14.36
C PHE A 321 -13.98 -9.03 -15.27
N ASP A 322 -13.33 -10.08 -15.73
CA ASP A 322 -13.80 -11.09 -16.67
C ASP A 322 -14.02 -12.46 -16.03
N CYS A 323 -14.72 -12.53 -14.91
CA CYS A 323 -14.73 -13.63 -13.95
C CYS A 323 -13.38 -13.76 -13.21
N GLY A 324 -13.31 -14.65 -12.21
CA GLY A 324 -12.10 -14.85 -11.42
C GLY A 324 -12.38 -14.78 -9.92
N PHE A 325 -11.42 -14.31 -9.16
CA PHE A 325 -11.45 -14.39 -7.70
C PHE A 325 -11.96 -13.08 -7.09
N VAL A 326 -12.98 -13.16 -6.23
CA VAL A 326 -13.51 -12.02 -5.46
C VAL A 326 -13.43 -12.36 -4.00
N GLY A 327 -12.85 -11.45 -3.20
CA GLY A 327 -12.68 -11.72 -1.77
C GLY A 327 -11.84 -10.68 -1.06
N TYR A 328 -11.12 -11.13 -0.04
CA TYR A 328 -10.23 -10.28 0.75
C TYR A 328 -8.88 -10.93 1.05
N LEU A 329 -7.90 -10.07 1.28
CA LEU A 329 -6.58 -10.36 1.87
C LEU A 329 -6.54 -9.70 3.24
N GLY A 330 -6.39 -10.47 4.32
CA GLY A 330 -6.27 -9.98 5.69
C GLY A 330 -4.87 -9.41 5.99
N TYR A 331 -4.79 -8.54 6.99
CA TYR A 331 -3.56 -7.81 7.33
C TYR A 331 -2.39 -8.72 7.69
N GLU A 332 -2.65 -9.86 8.34
CA GLU A 332 -1.64 -10.81 8.79
C GLU A 332 -0.88 -11.48 7.64
N LEU A 333 -1.42 -11.44 6.40
CA LEU A 333 -0.68 -11.85 5.19
C LEU A 333 0.57 -11.00 4.93
N LYS A 334 0.79 -9.93 5.68
CA LYS A 334 2.09 -9.22 5.72
C LYS A 334 3.27 -10.18 5.90
N ALA A 335 3.08 -11.29 6.62
CA ALA A 335 4.08 -12.33 6.79
C ALA A 335 4.55 -12.97 5.48
N GLU A 336 3.70 -13.01 4.45
CA GLU A 336 4.07 -13.50 3.11
C GLU A 336 4.68 -12.43 2.21
N CYS A 337 4.69 -11.18 2.70
CA CYS A 337 5.24 -10.02 2.01
C CYS A 337 6.59 -9.57 2.60
N GLY A 338 7.22 -10.41 3.45
CA GLY A 338 8.54 -10.15 4.03
C GLY A 338 8.52 -9.38 5.34
N PHE A 339 7.37 -9.31 6.02
CA PHE A 339 7.22 -8.73 7.35
C PHE A 339 6.97 -9.82 8.38
N ASP A 340 7.42 -9.62 9.61
CA ASP A 340 7.10 -10.56 10.68
C ASP A 340 5.62 -10.47 11.06
N SER A 341 4.99 -11.61 11.36
CA SER A 341 3.69 -11.69 11.99
C SER A 341 3.72 -12.76 13.07
N THR A 342 3.51 -12.36 14.31
CA THR A 342 3.47 -13.26 15.46
C THR A 342 2.04 -13.59 15.90
N ARG A 343 1.04 -13.05 15.18
CA ARG A 343 -0.36 -13.12 15.57
C ARG A 343 -1.16 -13.86 14.51
N GLN A 344 -2.17 -14.57 14.99
CA GLN A 344 -3.12 -15.29 14.15
C GLN A 344 -4.50 -14.66 14.32
N SER A 345 -5.17 -14.40 13.21
CA SER A 345 -6.56 -13.90 13.19
C SER A 345 -7.54 -15.00 13.65
N GLU A 346 -8.69 -14.60 14.17
CA GLU A 346 -9.83 -15.50 14.45
C GLU A 346 -10.52 -15.95 13.13
N HIS A 347 -10.30 -15.24 12.04
CA HIS A 347 -10.86 -15.51 10.70
C HIS A 347 -9.74 -15.89 9.73
N PRO A 348 -10.06 -16.57 8.62
CA PRO A 348 -9.08 -16.87 7.58
C PRO A 348 -8.29 -15.63 7.16
N ASP A 349 -6.97 -15.78 6.97
CA ASP A 349 -6.11 -14.68 6.52
C ASP A 349 -6.45 -14.21 5.09
N ALA A 350 -7.07 -15.09 4.28
CA ALA A 350 -7.73 -14.69 3.03
C ALA A 350 -8.96 -15.58 2.77
N ALA A 351 -9.97 -15.00 2.12
CA ALA A 351 -11.09 -15.77 1.59
C ALA A 351 -11.52 -15.22 0.23
N PHE A 352 -11.74 -16.12 -0.73
CA PHE A 352 -12.13 -15.80 -2.09
C PHE A 352 -13.25 -16.71 -2.58
N ILE A 353 -14.11 -16.16 -3.44
CA ILE A 353 -15.00 -16.90 -4.32
C ILE A 353 -14.39 -16.87 -5.72
N LEU A 354 -14.09 -18.05 -6.29
CA LEU A 354 -13.91 -18.15 -7.73
C LEU A 354 -15.28 -17.96 -8.39
N ALA A 355 -15.51 -16.79 -8.95
CA ALA A 355 -16.76 -16.42 -9.59
C ALA A 355 -16.71 -16.83 -11.06
N ASP A 356 -17.40 -17.90 -11.39
CA ASP A 356 -17.58 -18.37 -12.78
C ASP A 356 -18.78 -17.69 -13.47
N ARG A 357 -19.64 -17.02 -12.70
CA ARG A 357 -20.82 -16.27 -13.13
C ARG A 357 -20.83 -14.91 -12.49
N VAL A 358 -20.91 -13.87 -13.31
CA VAL A 358 -20.86 -12.47 -12.85
C VAL A 358 -21.94 -11.67 -13.54
N ILE A 359 -22.64 -10.82 -12.77
CA ILE A 359 -23.50 -9.77 -13.29
C ILE A 359 -22.77 -8.45 -13.07
N ALA A 360 -22.54 -7.68 -14.15
CA ALA A 360 -21.93 -6.37 -14.10
C ALA A 360 -22.94 -5.30 -14.52
N PHE A 361 -23.16 -4.32 -13.66
CA PHE A 361 -24.03 -3.16 -13.91
C PHE A 361 -23.19 -1.98 -14.35
N ASP A 362 -23.45 -1.45 -15.54
CA ASP A 362 -22.86 -0.20 -16.02
C ASP A 362 -23.77 0.98 -15.68
N HIS A 363 -23.42 1.72 -14.65
CA HIS A 363 -24.21 2.86 -14.17
C HIS A 363 -24.17 4.06 -15.12
N GLN A 364 -23.16 4.12 -16.01
CA GLN A 364 -23.02 5.21 -16.96
C GLN A 364 -23.82 4.95 -18.25
N GLU A 365 -23.71 3.74 -18.83
CA GLU A 365 -24.40 3.36 -20.04
C GLU A 365 -25.80 2.80 -19.78
N HIS A 366 -26.21 2.65 -18.50
CA HIS A 366 -27.49 2.12 -18.06
C HIS A 366 -27.82 0.73 -18.63
N CYS A 367 -26.85 -0.15 -18.70
CA CYS A 367 -26.96 -1.51 -19.19
C CYS A 367 -26.38 -2.53 -18.22
N THR A 368 -26.62 -3.81 -18.49
CA THR A 368 -26.15 -4.93 -17.64
C THR A 368 -25.47 -5.98 -18.48
N TYR A 369 -24.27 -6.40 -18.07
CA TYR A 369 -23.53 -7.50 -18.67
C TYR A 369 -23.70 -8.76 -17.82
N LEU A 370 -23.98 -9.89 -18.46
CA LEU A 370 -23.95 -11.21 -17.84
C LEU A 370 -22.74 -11.95 -18.39
N LEU A 371 -21.90 -12.49 -17.51
CA LEU A 371 -20.73 -13.26 -17.85
C LEU A 371 -20.87 -14.68 -17.29
N CYS A 372 -20.52 -15.69 -18.07
CA CYS A 372 -20.51 -17.07 -17.64
C CYS A 372 -19.27 -17.77 -18.19
N LEU A 373 -18.39 -18.18 -17.30
CA LEU A 373 -17.24 -19.02 -17.60
C LEU A 373 -17.71 -20.48 -17.72
N HIS A 374 -17.31 -21.17 -18.78
CA HIS A 374 -17.72 -22.57 -19.01
C HIS A 374 -16.60 -23.36 -19.67
N ALA A 375 -16.66 -24.68 -19.55
CA ALA A 375 -15.78 -25.57 -20.30
C ALA A 375 -16.13 -25.55 -21.79
N LEU A 376 -15.12 -25.69 -22.64
CA LEU A 376 -15.36 -25.83 -24.08
C LEU A 376 -16.22 -27.10 -24.36
N GLY A 377 -17.30 -26.91 -25.06
CA GLY A 377 -18.29 -27.95 -25.32
C GLY A 377 -19.47 -28.00 -24.34
N GLU A 378 -19.49 -27.07 -23.34
CA GLU A 378 -20.58 -26.92 -22.37
C GLU A 378 -21.29 -25.56 -22.53
N GLU A 379 -21.54 -25.15 -23.78
CA GLU A 379 -22.20 -23.88 -24.10
C GLU A 379 -23.68 -23.87 -23.69
N GLU A 380 -24.40 -25.00 -23.82
CA GLU A 380 -25.83 -25.08 -23.54
C GLU A 380 -26.21 -24.77 -22.09
N PRO A 381 -25.50 -25.28 -21.05
CA PRO A 381 -25.71 -24.84 -19.67
C PRO A 381 -25.39 -23.35 -19.40
N ALA A 382 -24.38 -22.80 -20.07
CA ALA A 382 -24.03 -21.40 -19.97
C ALA A 382 -25.14 -20.51 -20.56
N ASP A 383 -25.61 -20.82 -21.74
CA ASP A 383 -26.72 -20.12 -22.40
C ASP A 383 -28.02 -20.20 -21.58
N ALA A 384 -28.32 -21.36 -20.99
CA ALA A 384 -29.47 -21.53 -20.12
C ALA A 384 -29.44 -20.62 -18.89
N TRP A 385 -28.26 -20.47 -18.27
CA TRP A 385 -28.09 -19.54 -17.14
C TRP A 385 -28.21 -18.07 -17.60
N LEU A 386 -27.58 -17.70 -18.72
CA LEU A 386 -27.67 -16.36 -19.31
C LEU A 386 -29.14 -16.00 -19.62
N ASP A 387 -29.91 -16.93 -20.24
CA ASP A 387 -31.32 -16.74 -20.54
C ASP A 387 -32.19 -16.60 -19.30
N SER A 388 -31.97 -17.44 -18.30
CA SER A 388 -32.72 -17.43 -17.04
C SER A 388 -32.48 -16.13 -16.27
N THR A 389 -31.20 -15.72 -16.11
CA THR A 389 -30.81 -14.51 -15.40
C THR A 389 -31.30 -13.25 -16.11
N ALA A 390 -31.22 -13.23 -17.46
CA ALA A 390 -31.74 -12.11 -18.26
C ALA A 390 -33.23 -11.90 -18.05
N ARG A 391 -34.03 -12.99 -18.04
CA ARG A 391 -35.49 -12.92 -17.78
C ARG A 391 -35.78 -12.38 -16.38
N ARG A 392 -35.06 -12.86 -15.33
CA ARG A 392 -35.25 -12.39 -13.94
C ARG A 392 -34.95 -10.92 -13.82
N LEU A 393 -33.82 -10.45 -14.35
CA LEU A 393 -33.42 -9.03 -14.27
C LEU A 393 -34.40 -8.12 -15.05
N THR A 394 -34.91 -8.58 -16.19
CA THR A 394 -35.91 -7.83 -16.98
C THR A 394 -37.26 -7.74 -16.24
N ALA A 395 -37.68 -8.81 -15.56
CA ALA A 395 -38.90 -8.81 -14.75
C ALA A 395 -38.81 -7.88 -13.54
N LEU A 396 -37.66 -7.83 -12.89
CA LEU A 396 -37.39 -6.87 -11.77
C LEU A 396 -37.56 -5.43 -12.23
N ARG A 397 -37.11 -5.05 -13.43
CA ARG A 397 -37.32 -3.70 -13.96
C ARG A 397 -38.80 -3.41 -14.26
N ALA A 398 -39.54 -4.39 -14.74
CA ALA A 398 -40.97 -4.22 -15.07
C ALA A 398 -41.87 -4.14 -13.84
N GLY A 399 -41.37 -4.44 -12.64
CA GLY A 399 -42.17 -4.51 -11.41
C GLY A 399 -43.10 -5.74 -11.37
N GLU A 400 -42.90 -6.71 -12.29
CA GLU A 400 -43.75 -7.90 -12.44
C GLU A 400 -43.45 -9.00 -11.40
N GLU A 401 -42.22 -9.02 -10.82
CA GLU A 401 -41.83 -9.94 -9.74
C GLU A 401 -41.86 -9.28 -8.34
N SER A 402 -42.49 -8.12 -8.20
CA SER A 402 -42.62 -7.46 -6.92
C SER A 402 -43.62 -8.11 -5.97
N GLY A 403 -43.31 -9.33 -5.53
CA GLY A 403 -43.69 -9.75 -4.17
C GLY A 403 -42.94 -9.00 -3.06
N ILE A 404 -41.95 -8.22 -3.46
CA ILE A 404 -41.17 -7.28 -2.64
C ILE A 404 -41.68 -5.89 -3.03
N GLY A 405 -42.56 -5.32 -2.22
CA GLY A 405 -43.09 -3.95 -2.43
C GLY A 405 -41.96 -2.91 -2.51
N PRO A 406 -42.25 -1.67 -2.98
CA PRO A 406 -41.26 -0.61 -3.29
C PRO A 406 -40.40 -0.15 -2.12
N HIS A 407 -40.46 -0.78 -1.01
CA HIS A 407 -39.57 -0.72 0.14
C HIS A 407 -39.57 -2.14 0.75
N LEU A 408 -38.47 -2.89 0.66
CA LEU A 408 -38.07 -3.64 1.84
C LEU A 408 -38.07 -2.57 2.95
N GLN A 409 -39.17 -2.49 3.72
CA GLN A 409 -39.11 -1.88 5.02
C GLN A 409 -38.16 -2.81 5.78
N VAL A 410 -36.84 -2.56 5.68
CA VAL A 410 -35.94 -2.94 6.74
C VAL A 410 -36.58 -2.29 7.94
N GLY A 411 -37.28 -3.09 8.74
CA GLY A 411 -37.96 -2.62 9.94
C GLY A 411 -36.92 -1.84 10.74
N PRO A 412 -37.33 -0.82 11.51
CA PRO A 412 -36.40 -0.25 12.47
C PRO A 412 -35.81 -1.45 13.22
N ILE A 413 -34.46 -1.49 13.32
CA ILE A 413 -33.79 -2.47 14.20
C ILE A 413 -34.60 -2.45 15.50
N PRO A 414 -35.09 -3.59 16.00
CA PRO A 414 -35.80 -3.62 17.29
C PRO A 414 -34.92 -2.82 18.25
N ASP A 415 -35.51 -1.95 19.10
CA ASP A 415 -34.87 -1.03 20.05
C ASP A 415 -33.67 -1.68 20.81
N SER A 416 -32.68 -2.12 20.09
CA SER A 416 -31.40 -2.61 20.56
C SER A 416 -30.41 -1.46 20.43
N SER A 417 -30.48 -0.51 21.38
CA SER A 417 -29.24 0.16 21.78
C SER A 417 -28.17 -0.94 21.88
N PRO A 418 -27.00 -0.81 21.19
CA PRO A 418 -25.99 -1.85 21.18
C PRO A 418 -25.71 -2.27 22.61
N SER A 419 -26.19 -3.46 23.00
CA SER A 419 -26.27 -3.89 24.41
C SER A 419 -24.90 -4.04 25.05
N THR A 420 -23.81 -4.12 24.25
CA THR A 420 -22.43 -4.14 24.72
C THR A 420 -21.46 -3.69 23.63
N LEU A 421 -21.21 -2.38 23.59
CA LEU A 421 -20.08 -1.84 22.82
C LEU A 421 -18.80 -2.01 23.66
N SER A 422 -17.78 -2.65 23.11
CA SER A 422 -16.49 -2.82 23.77
C SER A 422 -15.34 -2.39 22.86
N LEU A 423 -14.21 -2.09 23.47
CA LEU A 423 -12.94 -1.77 22.78
C LEU A 423 -11.89 -2.82 23.13
N ASN A 424 -11.06 -3.19 22.17
CA ASN A 424 -9.90 -4.03 22.42
C ASN A 424 -8.91 -3.34 23.39
N ARG A 425 -8.66 -2.04 23.21
CA ARG A 425 -7.82 -1.23 24.11
C ARG A 425 -8.61 -0.06 24.68
N SER A 426 -8.52 0.14 25.99
CA SER A 426 -9.16 1.25 26.69
C SER A 426 -8.63 2.61 26.19
N ARG A 427 -9.38 3.69 26.50
CA ARG A 427 -8.92 5.05 26.18
C ARG A 427 -7.53 5.33 26.74
N THR A 428 -7.28 4.97 28.00
CA THR A 428 -5.97 5.21 28.65
C THR A 428 -4.85 4.49 27.91
N GLN A 429 -5.02 3.20 27.61
CA GLN A 429 -4.03 2.44 26.83
C GLN A 429 -3.79 3.05 25.45
N TYR A 430 -4.84 3.44 24.72
CA TYR A 430 -4.67 4.05 23.40
C TYR A 430 -3.92 5.37 23.45
N LEU A 431 -4.17 6.21 24.48
CA LEU A 431 -3.42 7.47 24.67
C LEU A 431 -1.96 7.20 24.99
N ASP A 432 -1.66 6.25 25.87
CA ASP A 432 -0.30 5.81 26.20
C ASP A 432 0.42 5.26 24.94
N ASP A 433 -0.27 4.51 24.09
CA ASP A 433 0.26 3.98 22.84
C ASP A 433 0.54 5.10 21.81
N VAL A 434 -0.27 6.16 21.78
CA VAL A 434 0.02 7.37 20.96
C VAL A 434 1.29 8.05 21.47
N GLU A 435 1.46 8.23 22.79
CA GLU A 435 2.67 8.81 23.37
C GLU A 435 3.90 7.95 23.06
N THR A 436 3.81 6.63 23.21
CA THR A 436 4.90 5.70 22.86
C THR A 436 5.23 5.76 21.36
N SER A 437 4.22 5.88 20.49
CA SER A 437 4.43 6.07 19.05
C SER A 437 5.21 7.36 18.76
N LEU A 438 4.91 8.47 19.47
CA LEU A 438 5.64 9.73 19.36
C LEU A 438 7.10 9.59 19.84
N GLU A 439 7.35 8.82 20.90
CA GLU A 439 8.71 8.52 21.36
C GLU A 439 9.52 7.77 20.30
N HIS A 440 8.94 6.78 19.62
CA HIS A 440 9.57 6.08 18.49
C HIS A 440 9.90 7.03 17.34
N LEU A 441 8.96 7.92 16.97
CA LEU A 441 9.21 8.90 15.91
C LEU A 441 10.34 9.87 16.27
N LEU A 442 10.43 10.31 17.52
CA LEU A 442 11.53 11.16 18.01
C LEU A 442 12.87 10.42 18.07
N ALA A 443 12.87 9.13 18.38
CA ALA A 443 14.05 8.28 18.38
C ALA A 443 14.60 8.00 16.97
N GLY A 444 13.81 8.27 15.91
CA GLY A 444 14.18 8.02 14.53
C GLY A 444 13.76 6.64 14.01
N ASP A 445 12.94 5.92 14.76
CA ASP A 445 12.44 4.58 14.38
C ASP A 445 11.44 4.61 13.20
N GLY A 446 10.87 5.78 12.92
CA GLY A 446 9.89 5.92 11.83
C GLY A 446 9.55 7.37 11.53
N TYR A 447 8.70 7.56 10.52
CA TYR A 447 8.25 8.88 10.06
C TYR A 447 6.75 9.09 10.30
N GLU A 448 5.98 8.00 10.25
CA GLU A 448 4.54 7.90 10.48
C GLU A 448 4.22 6.50 11.00
N ILE A 449 3.33 6.37 11.99
CA ILE A 449 2.85 5.09 12.56
C ILE A 449 1.32 5.10 12.53
N CYS A 450 0.69 4.16 11.82
CA CYS A 450 -0.78 4.07 11.74
C CYS A 450 -1.32 3.22 12.90
N LEU A 451 -1.54 3.84 14.07
CA LEU A 451 -2.07 3.18 15.26
C LEU A 451 -3.58 2.96 15.15
N THR A 452 -4.05 1.73 15.45
CA THR A 452 -5.45 1.35 15.30
C THR A 452 -6.02 0.76 16.59
N ASN A 453 -7.33 0.66 16.69
CA ASN A 453 -8.06 -0.03 17.74
C ASN A 453 -9.26 -0.77 17.13
N GLU A 454 -9.84 -1.71 17.84
CA GLU A 454 -11.03 -2.43 17.39
C GLU A 454 -12.19 -2.18 18.36
N LEU A 455 -13.35 -1.89 17.78
CA LEU A 455 -14.63 -1.85 18.45
C LEU A 455 -15.39 -3.14 18.15
N SER A 456 -16.05 -3.70 19.14
CA SER A 456 -16.88 -4.90 19.01
C SER A 456 -18.31 -4.63 19.49
N VAL A 457 -19.27 -5.16 18.74
CA VAL A 457 -20.71 -5.08 19.02
C VAL A 457 -21.32 -6.47 18.91
N GLU A 458 -22.08 -6.92 19.91
CA GLU A 458 -22.90 -8.12 19.76
C GLU A 458 -24.06 -7.85 18.80
N SER A 459 -24.27 -8.69 17.80
CA SER A 459 -25.31 -8.51 16.78
C SER A 459 -25.79 -9.83 16.21
N GLU A 460 -27.09 -10.06 16.29
CA GLU A 460 -27.79 -11.17 15.61
C GLU A 460 -28.48 -10.70 14.31
N THR A 461 -28.16 -9.46 13.86
CA THR A 461 -28.75 -8.88 12.63
C THR A 461 -28.25 -9.68 11.40
N ASP A 462 -29.15 -9.94 10.46
CA ASP A 462 -28.77 -10.55 9.18
C ASP A 462 -27.69 -9.71 8.48
N PRO A 463 -26.60 -10.33 8.01
CA PRO A 463 -25.50 -9.62 7.40
C PRO A 463 -25.89 -8.74 6.19
N LEU A 464 -26.87 -9.19 5.38
CA LEU A 464 -27.31 -8.43 4.20
C LEU A 464 -28.12 -7.20 4.63
N ASP A 465 -29.03 -7.36 5.62
CA ASP A 465 -29.79 -6.23 6.16
C ASP A 465 -28.86 -5.17 6.76
N LEU A 466 -27.83 -5.60 7.48
CA LEU A 466 -26.82 -4.71 8.05
C LEU A 466 -26.01 -4.00 6.96
N TYR A 467 -25.64 -4.71 5.89
CA TYR A 467 -24.94 -4.10 4.76
C TYR A 467 -25.81 -3.05 4.04
N LEU A 468 -27.07 -3.34 3.83
CA LEU A 468 -28.00 -2.37 3.21
C LEU A 468 -28.14 -1.08 4.03
N GLN A 469 -28.08 -1.18 5.36
CA GLN A 469 -28.06 -0.01 6.23
C GLN A 469 -26.71 0.73 6.15
N LEU A 470 -25.58 0.01 6.19
CA LEU A 470 -24.25 0.59 6.02
C LEU A 470 -24.15 1.35 4.69
N ARG A 471 -24.61 0.74 3.61
CA ARG A 471 -24.61 1.30 2.25
C ARG A 471 -25.38 2.65 2.18
N ARG A 472 -26.50 2.74 2.88
CA ARG A 472 -27.33 3.97 2.95
C ARG A 472 -26.72 5.02 3.88
N ALA A 473 -26.17 4.61 5.02
CA ALA A 473 -25.60 5.52 6.01
C ALA A 473 -24.23 6.09 5.56
N ASN A 474 -23.43 5.29 4.85
CA ASN A 474 -22.07 5.66 4.43
C ASN A 474 -21.77 5.21 3.00
N PRO A 475 -22.41 5.78 1.97
CA PRO A 475 -22.15 5.42 0.58
C PRO A 475 -20.70 5.73 0.19
N ALA A 476 -20.02 4.76 -0.45
CA ALA A 476 -18.61 4.85 -0.80
C ALA A 476 -18.32 4.29 -2.21
N PRO A 477 -17.20 4.70 -2.85
CA PRO A 477 -16.86 4.24 -4.20
C PRO A 477 -16.44 2.78 -4.27
N PHE A 478 -15.97 2.19 -3.15
CA PHE A 478 -15.53 0.79 -3.05
C PHE A 478 -16.29 0.09 -1.93
N SER A 479 -17.63 0.17 -1.99
CA SER A 479 -18.47 -0.61 -1.08
C SER A 479 -18.44 -2.08 -1.48
N ALA A 480 -18.51 -2.99 -0.50
CA ALA A 480 -18.50 -4.42 -0.75
C ALA A 480 -19.30 -5.19 0.30
N TYR A 481 -20.07 -6.15 -0.16
CA TYR A 481 -20.64 -7.22 0.64
C TYR A 481 -20.00 -8.53 0.22
N LEU A 482 -19.36 -9.21 1.17
CA LEU A 482 -18.82 -10.56 0.96
C LEU A 482 -19.40 -11.48 2.03
N ARG A 483 -19.83 -12.66 1.64
CA ARG A 483 -20.30 -13.70 2.55
C ARG A 483 -19.61 -15.02 2.26
N PHE A 484 -19.09 -15.66 3.30
CA PHE A 484 -18.42 -16.96 3.30
C PHE A 484 -19.02 -17.82 4.43
N GLY A 485 -20.21 -18.38 4.20
CA GLY A 485 -20.95 -19.07 5.27
C GLY A 485 -21.36 -18.13 6.40
N ASP A 486 -20.78 -18.34 7.59
CA ASP A 486 -21.08 -17.55 8.80
C ASP A 486 -20.24 -16.25 8.86
N LEU A 487 -19.17 -16.15 8.10
CA LEU A 487 -18.36 -14.92 8.01
C LEU A 487 -18.93 -13.97 6.96
N ALA A 488 -19.19 -12.73 7.34
CA ALA A 488 -19.56 -11.66 6.42
C ALA A 488 -18.66 -10.43 6.58
N VAL A 489 -18.24 -9.84 5.45
CA VAL A 489 -17.42 -8.62 5.38
C VAL A 489 -18.23 -7.54 4.69
N LEU A 490 -18.57 -6.49 5.43
CA LEU A 490 -19.45 -5.40 5.01
C LEU A 490 -18.61 -4.12 4.95
N SER A 491 -18.22 -3.71 3.77
CA SER A 491 -17.29 -2.58 3.58
C SER A 491 -17.93 -1.37 2.91
N SER A 492 -17.58 -0.19 3.39
CA SER A 492 -17.84 1.09 2.72
C SER A 492 -16.54 1.88 2.57
N SER A 493 -15.55 1.26 1.94
CA SER A 493 -14.22 1.83 1.78
C SER A 493 -14.20 3.02 0.82
N PRO A 494 -13.60 4.14 1.23
CA PRO A 494 -13.39 5.28 0.35
C PRO A 494 -12.11 5.20 -0.49
N GLU A 495 -11.19 4.27 -0.18
CA GLU A 495 -9.81 4.29 -0.67
C GLU A 495 -9.48 3.06 -1.52
N ARG A 496 -8.98 3.30 -2.76
CA ARG A 496 -8.38 2.26 -3.58
C ARG A 496 -7.00 1.92 -3.04
N PHE A 497 -6.75 0.63 -2.79
CA PHE A 497 -5.43 0.13 -2.45
C PHE A 497 -4.54 0.05 -3.69
N LEU A 498 -4.92 -0.78 -4.65
CA LEU A 498 -4.17 -1.00 -5.88
C LEU A 498 -5.10 -1.47 -7.00
N ARG A 499 -4.94 -0.87 -8.18
CA ARG A 499 -5.50 -1.36 -9.42
C ARG A 499 -4.37 -1.76 -10.37
N VAL A 500 -4.52 -2.89 -11.02
CA VAL A 500 -3.65 -3.33 -12.11
C VAL A 500 -4.52 -3.63 -13.31
N SER A 501 -4.22 -3.01 -14.46
CA SER A 501 -4.92 -3.30 -15.71
C SER A 501 -4.38 -4.57 -16.36
N ARG A 502 -5.14 -5.17 -17.28
CA ARG A 502 -4.68 -6.30 -18.10
C ARG A 502 -3.39 -6.01 -18.89
N ASN A 503 -3.10 -4.74 -19.14
CA ASN A 503 -1.90 -4.29 -19.84
C ASN A 503 -0.71 -4.05 -18.91
N GLY A 504 -0.83 -4.37 -17.61
CA GLY A 504 0.22 -4.20 -16.62
C GLY A 504 0.42 -2.76 -16.14
N GLU A 505 -0.56 -1.87 -16.31
CA GLU A 505 -0.54 -0.55 -15.66
C GLU A 505 -1.05 -0.68 -14.23
N ALA A 506 -0.18 -0.38 -13.27
CA ALA A 506 -0.51 -0.35 -11.84
C ALA A 506 -0.81 1.09 -11.41
N GLU A 507 -1.86 1.28 -10.59
CA GLU A 507 -2.30 2.58 -10.07
C GLU A 507 -2.66 2.45 -8.59
N ALA A 508 -2.09 3.32 -7.75
CA ALA A 508 -2.48 3.51 -6.36
C ALA A 508 -2.91 4.97 -6.12
N ARG A 509 -3.92 5.18 -5.24
CA ARG A 509 -4.49 6.51 -5.01
C ARG A 509 -4.65 6.80 -3.52
N PRO A 510 -3.56 7.18 -2.84
CA PRO A 510 -3.63 7.50 -1.42
C PRO A 510 -4.44 8.78 -1.17
N ILE A 511 -5.23 8.73 -0.10
CA ILE A 511 -6.03 9.85 0.41
C ILE A 511 -5.51 10.22 1.79
N LYS A 512 -5.02 11.43 1.96
CA LYS A 512 -4.63 11.98 3.26
C LYS A 512 -5.22 13.38 3.43
N GLY A 513 -6.04 13.55 4.43
CA GLY A 513 -6.77 14.77 4.67
C GLY A 513 -8.17 14.81 4.04
N THR A 514 -9.15 15.08 4.88
CA THR A 514 -10.55 15.21 4.49
C THR A 514 -11.15 16.43 5.19
N SER A 515 -11.89 17.25 4.45
CA SER A 515 -12.63 18.40 4.98
C SER A 515 -14.10 18.29 4.61
N ARG A 516 -14.98 18.80 5.49
CA ARG A 516 -16.41 18.90 5.18
C ARG A 516 -16.67 19.87 4.03
N ARG A 517 -17.85 19.78 3.43
CA ARG A 517 -18.35 20.79 2.49
C ARG A 517 -18.77 22.06 3.23
N GLY A 518 -18.65 23.18 2.57
CA GLY A 518 -19.13 24.47 3.07
C GLY A 518 -20.62 24.63 2.87
N ALA A 519 -21.28 25.33 3.78
CA ALA A 519 -22.71 25.69 3.65
C ALA A 519 -22.99 26.72 2.53
N THR A 520 -21.94 27.43 2.10
CA THR A 520 -21.99 28.39 1.00
C THR A 520 -20.84 28.16 0.02
N PRO A 521 -20.93 28.54 -1.26
CA PRO A 521 -19.82 28.39 -2.20
C PRO A 521 -18.53 29.09 -1.76
N ALA A 522 -18.60 30.19 -1.02
CA ALA A 522 -17.45 30.90 -0.50
C ALA A 522 -16.77 30.11 0.64
N GLU A 523 -17.55 29.61 1.59
CA GLU A 523 -17.03 28.73 2.66
C GLU A 523 -16.47 27.45 2.10
N ASP A 524 -17.13 26.85 1.11
CA ASP A 524 -16.70 25.62 0.45
C ASP A 524 -15.30 25.78 -0.21
N ALA A 525 -15.11 26.88 -0.94
CA ALA A 525 -13.82 27.21 -1.53
C ALA A 525 -12.72 27.48 -0.47
N GLN A 526 -13.09 28.11 0.66
CA GLN A 526 -12.15 28.33 1.77
C GLN A 526 -11.71 27.02 2.43
N LEU A 527 -12.64 26.10 2.66
CA LEU A 527 -12.33 24.77 3.23
C LEU A 527 -11.45 23.94 2.30
N ALA A 528 -11.72 23.95 0.99
CA ALA A 528 -10.89 23.30 0.00
C ALA A 528 -9.46 23.88 -0.04
N ALA A 529 -9.34 25.23 -0.01
CA ALA A 529 -8.05 25.91 0.01
C ALA A 529 -7.27 25.66 1.32
N ALA A 530 -7.96 25.62 2.47
CA ALA A 530 -7.36 25.30 3.76
C ALA A 530 -6.82 23.88 3.77
N LEU A 531 -7.57 22.89 3.23
CA LEU A 531 -7.10 21.50 3.10
C LEU A 531 -5.86 21.39 2.22
N ALA A 532 -5.82 22.10 1.09
CA ALA A 532 -4.68 22.12 0.19
C ALA A 532 -3.40 22.72 0.81
N ALA A 533 -3.56 23.62 1.78
CA ALA A 533 -2.46 24.33 2.45
C ALA A 533 -2.04 23.70 3.79
N ASP A 534 -2.77 22.70 4.28
CA ASP A 534 -2.52 22.10 5.58
C ASP A 534 -1.19 21.31 5.59
N GLU A 535 -0.23 21.74 6.40
CA GLU A 535 1.12 21.18 6.44
C GLU A 535 1.14 19.73 6.91
N LYS A 536 0.28 19.35 7.91
CA LYS A 536 0.21 17.98 8.40
C LYS A 536 -0.26 17.03 7.29
N ASN A 537 -1.40 17.34 6.68
CA ASN A 537 -1.97 16.51 5.60
C ASN A 537 -1.03 16.41 4.40
N ARG A 538 -0.33 17.49 4.06
CA ARG A 538 0.67 17.49 2.97
C ARG A 538 1.88 16.62 3.29
N ALA A 539 2.41 16.69 4.51
CA ALA A 539 3.53 15.86 4.96
C ALA A 539 3.15 14.36 4.95
N GLU A 540 2.00 14.01 5.53
CA GLU A 540 1.46 12.65 5.50
C GLU A 540 1.26 12.14 4.07
N ASN A 541 0.67 12.97 3.19
CA ASN A 541 0.44 12.59 1.79
C ASN A 541 1.76 12.35 1.05
N LEU A 542 2.78 13.21 1.24
CA LEU A 542 4.10 13.05 0.64
C LEU A 542 4.78 11.75 1.08
N MET A 543 4.72 11.42 2.38
CA MET A 543 5.29 10.17 2.90
C MET A 543 4.68 8.95 2.23
N ILE A 544 3.35 8.90 2.10
CA ILE A 544 2.68 7.75 1.48
C ILE A 544 2.89 7.71 -0.04
N VAL A 545 2.98 8.85 -0.72
CA VAL A 545 3.34 8.89 -2.15
C VAL A 545 4.73 8.31 -2.37
N ASP A 546 5.73 8.73 -1.60
CA ASP A 546 7.10 8.23 -1.74
C ASP A 546 7.19 6.73 -1.36
N LEU A 547 6.41 6.27 -0.37
CA LEU A 547 6.29 4.86 -0.01
C LEU A 547 5.68 4.04 -1.18
N LEU A 548 4.58 4.48 -1.78
CA LEU A 548 3.95 3.79 -2.91
C LEU A 548 4.83 3.80 -4.17
N ARG A 549 5.59 4.87 -4.40
CA ARG A 549 6.61 4.90 -5.45
C ARG A 549 7.69 3.84 -5.22
N ASN A 550 8.12 3.67 -3.97
CA ASN A 550 9.06 2.63 -3.58
C ASN A 550 8.47 1.23 -3.84
N ASP A 551 7.24 0.99 -3.40
CA ASP A 551 6.61 -0.31 -3.52
C ASP A 551 6.41 -0.71 -4.99
N LEU A 552 5.85 0.19 -5.81
CA LEU A 552 5.72 -0.01 -7.25
C LEU A 552 7.09 -0.07 -7.95
N GLY A 553 8.08 0.67 -7.44
CA GLY A 553 9.45 0.68 -7.96
C GLY A 553 10.14 -0.69 -7.92
N GLN A 554 9.68 -1.61 -7.06
CA GLN A 554 10.20 -2.98 -6.97
C GLN A 554 9.79 -3.86 -8.16
N VAL A 555 8.62 -3.61 -8.74
CA VAL A 555 7.99 -4.49 -9.75
C VAL A 555 7.75 -3.80 -11.10
N CYS A 556 7.88 -2.49 -11.16
CA CYS A 556 7.67 -1.72 -12.38
C CYS A 556 8.96 -1.52 -13.18
N GLU A 557 8.80 -1.28 -14.48
CA GLU A 557 9.90 -0.90 -15.39
C GLU A 557 10.63 0.35 -14.89
N VAL A 558 11.94 0.38 -15.04
CA VAL A 558 12.77 1.52 -14.65
C VAL A 558 12.29 2.80 -15.38
N GLY A 559 12.02 3.85 -14.61
CA GLY A 559 11.56 5.13 -15.10
C GLY A 559 10.08 5.20 -15.49
N SER A 560 9.29 4.13 -15.25
CA SER A 560 7.85 4.13 -15.51
C SER A 560 7.01 4.60 -14.32
N VAL A 561 7.59 4.64 -13.11
CA VAL A 561 6.87 5.09 -11.91
C VAL A 561 6.76 6.60 -11.91
N GLU A 562 5.53 7.10 -11.98
CA GLU A 562 5.22 8.53 -12.05
C GLU A 562 4.13 8.93 -11.06
N VAL A 563 4.01 10.23 -10.80
CA VAL A 563 2.97 10.84 -9.94
C VAL A 563 2.19 11.86 -10.78
N PRO A 564 1.20 11.42 -11.57
CA PRO A 564 0.43 12.30 -12.46
C PRO A 564 -0.37 13.37 -11.70
N GLN A 565 -0.80 13.06 -10.49
CA GLN A 565 -1.49 13.98 -9.59
C GLN A 565 -0.82 13.96 -8.23
N MET A 566 -0.35 15.13 -7.78
CA MET A 566 0.26 15.32 -6.47
C MET A 566 -0.60 16.28 -5.63
N MET A 567 -1.17 15.77 -4.52
CA MET A 567 -1.94 16.55 -3.55
C MET A 567 -3.08 17.39 -4.18
N GLY A 568 -3.83 16.80 -5.14
CA GLY A 568 -5.00 17.45 -5.73
C GLY A 568 -6.18 17.41 -4.77
N VAL A 569 -6.93 18.54 -4.64
CA VAL A 569 -8.19 18.54 -3.89
C VAL A 569 -9.30 18.03 -4.80
N GLU A 570 -9.87 16.88 -4.44
CA GLU A 570 -11.06 16.34 -5.09
C GLU A 570 -12.30 16.65 -4.26
N THR A 571 -13.31 17.22 -4.92
CA THR A 571 -14.55 17.63 -4.29
C THR A 571 -15.65 16.64 -4.58
N TYR A 572 -16.16 16.04 -3.52
CA TYR A 572 -17.28 15.13 -3.54
C TYR A 572 -18.54 15.81 -2.97
N GLU A 573 -19.67 15.16 -3.05
CA GLU A 573 -20.93 15.70 -2.56
C GLU A 573 -20.89 16.10 -1.07
N THR A 574 -20.23 15.30 -0.24
CA THR A 574 -20.20 15.46 1.23
C THR A 574 -18.87 15.95 1.80
N VAL A 575 -17.78 15.82 1.04
CA VAL A 575 -16.42 16.12 1.53
C VAL A 575 -15.51 16.65 0.41
N HIS A 576 -14.43 17.33 0.81
CA HIS A 576 -13.22 17.53 0.03
C HIS A 576 -12.16 16.56 0.52
N GLN A 577 -11.36 15.98 -0.40
CA GLN A 577 -10.26 15.09 -0.07
C GLN A 577 -8.97 15.52 -0.77
N LEU A 578 -7.83 15.39 -0.07
CA LEU A 578 -6.51 15.60 -0.64
C LEU A 578 -6.00 14.26 -1.18
N VAL A 579 -5.90 14.15 -2.50
CA VAL A 579 -5.62 12.90 -3.21
C VAL A 579 -4.36 13.04 -4.05
N SER A 580 -3.51 12.02 -4.01
CA SER A 580 -2.41 11.83 -4.96
C SER A 580 -2.66 10.58 -5.79
N GLU A 581 -1.91 10.45 -6.89
CA GLU A 581 -1.97 9.30 -7.77
C GLU A 581 -0.55 8.87 -8.12
N VAL A 582 -0.24 7.59 -7.91
CA VAL A 582 1.03 6.97 -8.28
C VAL A 582 0.73 5.90 -9.31
N ARG A 583 1.43 5.92 -10.44
CA ARG A 583 1.30 4.93 -11.51
C ARG A 583 2.64 4.31 -11.85
N GLY A 584 2.59 3.10 -12.41
CA GLY A 584 3.77 2.43 -12.97
C GLY A 584 3.36 1.37 -13.97
N ARG A 585 4.29 0.95 -14.81
CA ARG A 585 4.11 -0.19 -15.73
C ARG A 585 4.88 -1.38 -15.19
N LEU A 586 4.20 -2.50 -14.97
CA LEU A 586 4.84 -3.73 -14.53
C LEU A 586 5.90 -4.20 -15.52
N ARG A 587 7.01 -4.74 -15.01
CA ARG A 587 7.99 -5.43 -15.84
C ARG A 587 7.37 -6.66 -16.52
N PRO A 588 7.86 -7.08 -17.69
CA PRO A 588 7.29 -8.24 -18.41
C PRO A 588 7.36 -9.57 -17.65
N ASP A 589 8.20 -9.67 -16.63
CA ASP A 589 8.39 -10.82 -15.75
C ASP A 589 7.63 -10.72 -14.43
N ALA A 590 6.97 -9.58 -14.16
CA ALA A 590 6.17 -9.36 -12.96
C ALA A 590 4.67 -9.58 -13.25
N THR A 591 3.98 -10.22 -12.31
CA THR A 591 2.55 -10.48 -12.36
C THR A 591 1.75 -9.44 -11.58
N THR A 592 0.43 -9.48 -11.71
CA THR A 592 -0.49 -8.67 -10.88
C THR A 592 -0.34 -9.01 -9.39
N LEU A 593 -0.14 -10.28 -9.08
CA LEU A 593 0.03 -10.73 -7.70
C LEU A 593 1.38 -10.26 -7.11
N ASP A 594 2.44 -10.16 -7.92
CA ASP A 594 3.71 -9.55 -7.51
C ASP A 594 3.53 -8.07 -7.16
N ALA A 595 2.72 -7.33 -7.93
CA ALA A 595 2.40 -5.94 -7.62
C ALA A 595 1.61 -5.80 -6.32
N VAL A 596 0.66 -6.68 -6.07
CA VAL A 596 -0.08 -6.70 -4.80
C VAL A 596 0.86 -7.03 -3.65
N ARG A 597 1.70 -8.06 -3.77
CA ARG A 597 2.67 -8.49 -2.74
C ARG A 597 3.66 -7.37 -2.40
N SER A 598 4.16 -6.62 -3.39
CA SER A 598 5.10 -5.52 -3.15
C SER A 598 4.47 -4.32 -2.42
N CYS A 599 3.19 -4.05 -2.68
CA CYS A 599 2.46 -2.96 -2.05
C CYS A 599 1.82 -3.34 -0.70
N PHE A 600 1.62 -4.64 -0.42
CA PHE A 600 0.93 -5.14 0.77
C PHE A 600 1.87 -5.23 2.00
N PRO A 601 1.36 -4.96 3.21
CA PRO A 601 0.05 -4.38 3.52
C PRO A 601 -0.03 -2.90 3.09
N PRO A 602 -1.26 -2.33 2.96
CA PRO A 602 -1.43 -0.95 2.52
C PRO A 602 -0.61 0.04 3.34
N GLY A 603 0.20 0.88 2.68
CA GLY A 603 1.10 1.83 3.34
C GLY A 603 0.36 2.86 4.21
N SER A 604 -0.86 3.26 3.82
CA SER A 604 -1.73 4.14 4.60
C SER A 604 -2.19 3.52 5.93
N MET A 605 -2.04 2.20 6.09
CA MET A 605 -2.46 1.42 7.26
C MET A 605 -1.29 0.91 8.11
N THR A 606 -0.05 1.17 7.71
CA THR A 606 1.16 0.74 8.43
C THR A 606 1.98 1.91 8.93
N GLY A 607 2.53 2.68 8.05
CA GLY A 607 3.44 3.78 8.30
C GLY A 607 4.73 3.66 7.48
N ALA A 608 5.69 4.51 7.75
CA ALA A 608 6.97 4.57 7.05
C ALA A 608 8.14 4.71 8.05
N PRO A 609 9.21 3.92 7.93
CA PRO A 609 9.40 2.76 7.06
C PRO A 609 8.49 1.59 7.43
N LYS A 610 7.93 0.90 6.41
CA LYS A 610 6.86 -0.09 6.59
C LYS A 610 7.26 -1.24 7.53
N LYS A 611 8.47 -1.80 7.38
CA LYS A 611 8.94 -2.91 8.22
C LYS A 611 9.00 -2.50 9.69
N ARG A 612 9.72 -1.44 10.00
CA ARG A 612 9.92 -0.98 11.39
C ARG A 612 8.60 -0.59 12.06
N THR A 613 7.70 0.07 11.31
CA THR A 613 6.41 0.48 11.86
C THR A 613 5.46 -0.70 12.10
N THR A 614 5.51 -1.76 11.28
CA THR A 614 4.74 -2.99 11.56
C THR A 614 5.23 -3.71 12.81
N GLU A 615 6.54 -3.75 13.07
CA GLU A 615 7.11 -4.29 14.32
C GLU A 615 6.63 -3.51 15.56
N ILE A 616 6.65 -2.17 15.48
CA ILE A 616 6.17 -1.29 16.55
C ILE A 616 4.66 -1.52 16.79
N LEU A 617 3.86 -1.57 15.73
CA LEU A 617 2.42 -1.79 15.81
C LEU A 617 2.08 -3.17 16.40
N ASP A 618 2.81 -4.21 16.03
CA ASP A 618 2.64 -5.54 16.62
C ASP A 618 2.91 -5.55 18.14
N ALA A 619 3.87 -4.75 18.59
CA ALA A 619 4.15 -4.61 20.02
C ALA A 619 3.05 -3.82 20.75
N LEU A 620 2.54 -2.71 20.17
CA LEU A 620 1.58 -1.82 20.79
C LEU A 620 0.15 -2.36 20.76
N GLU A 621 -0.32 -2.85 19.61
CA GLU A 621 -1.74 -3.19 19.42
C GLU A 621 -2.19 -4.45 20.16
N GLY A 622 -1.31 -5.39 20.36
CA GLY A 622 -1.55 -6.54 21.22
C GLY A 622 -2.50 -7.61 20.64
N ALA A 623 -3.18 -7.34 19.51
CA ALA A 623 -4.13 -8.25 18.84
C ALA A 623 -3.95 -8.23 17.31
N PRO A 624 -4.39 -9.26 16.58
CA PRO A 624 -4.43 -9.25 15.13
C PRO A 624 -5.45 -8.22 14.63
N ARG A 625 -5.24 -7.70 13.41
CA ARG A 625 -6.21 -6.81 12.75
C ARG A 625 -7.23 -7.56 11.89
N GLY A 626 -6.92 -8.79 11.49
CA GLY A 626 -7.76 -9.62 10.63
C GLY A 626 -8.02 -9.00 9.27
N VAL A 627 -9.29 -8.96 8.87
CA VAL A 627 -9.69 -8.34 7.58
C VAL A 627 -9.40 -6.84 7.55
N TYR A 628 -9.56 -6.14 8.68
CA TYR A 628 -9.31 -4.71 8.78
C TYR A 628 -7.85 -4.39 8.46
N SER A 629 -7.59 -3.29 7.77
CA SER A 629 -6.28 -2.87 7.27
C SER A 629 -5.69 -3.75 6.14
N GLY A 630 -6.40 -4.77 5.71
CA GLY A 630 -6.09 -5.58 4.55
C GLY A 630 -6.65 -4.99 3.26
N ALA A 631 -6.99 -5.85 2.29
CA ALA A 631 -7.51 -5.43 0.99
C ALA A 631 -8.75 -6.25 0.58
N ILE A 632 -9.72 -5.61 -0.10
CA ILE A 632 -10.96 -6.22 -0.60
C ILE A 632 -11.09 -5.91 -2.08
N GLY A 633 -11.44 -6.91 -2.90
CA GLY A 633 -11.71 -6.68 -4.31
C GLY A 633 -11.66 -7.94 -5.16
N TRP A 634 -11.10 -7.83 -6.36
CA TRP A 634 -11.12 -8.92 -7.33
C TRP A 634 -9.80 -9.06 -8.11
N PHE A 635 -9.56 -10.29 -8.58
CA PHE A 635 -8.54 -10.66 -9.55
C PHE A 635 -9.24 -11.32 -10.76
N GLY A 636 -9.16 -10.67 -11.92
CA GLY A 636 -9.74 -11.16 -13.15
C GLY A 636 -8.86 -12.21 -13.84
N LEU A 637 -9.48 -13.17 -14.54
CA LEU A 637 -8.76 -14.22 -15.28
C LEU A 637 -7.92 -13.67 -16.43
N GLY A 638 -8.24 -12.47 -16.92
CA GLY A 638 -7.41 -11.72 -17.89
C GLY A 638 -6.14 -11.12 -17.34
N GLY A 639 -5.94 -11.15 -16.00
CA GLY A 639 -4.77 -10.62 -15.32
C GLY A 639 -4.94 -9.21 -14.75
N GLY A 640 -6.14 -8.61 -14.80
CA GLY A 640 -6.45 -7.35 -14.11
C GLY A 640 -6.81 -7.57 -12.64
N ALA A 641 -6.71 -6.52 -11.82
CA ALA A 641 -7.18 -6.49 -10.44
C ALA A 641 -7.63 -5.09 -10.03
N ASP A 642 -8.56 -4.99 -9.10
CA ASP A 642 -8.93 -3.74 -8.42
C ASP A 642 -9.27 -4.06 -6.96
N LEU A 643 -8.46 -3.51 -6.05
CA LEU A 643 -8.52 -3.78 -4.62
C LEU A 643 -8.67 -2.47 -3.86
N SER A 644 -9.55 -2.43 -2.88
CA SER A 644 -9.71 -1.34 -1.93
C SER A 644 -9.05 -1.67 -0.59
N VAL A 645 -8.70 -0.65 0.18
CA VAL A 645 -8.24 -0.84 1.58
C VAL A 645 -9.43 -1.25 2.44
N ALA A 646 -9.27 -2.29 3.25
CA ALA A 646 -10.33 -2.76 4.16
C ALA A 646 -10.45 -1.83 5.38
N ILE A 647 -11.04 -0.65 5.17
CA ILE A 647 -11.37 0.35 6.19
C ILE A 647 -12.86 0.70 6.12
N ARG A 648 -13.42 1.29 7.16
CA ARG A 648 -14.88 1.53 7.25
C ARG A 648 -15.66 0.24 7.03
N THR A 649 -15.14 -0.85 7.59
CA THR A 649 -15.55 -2.21 7.34
C THR A 649 -16.05 -2.82 8.64
N ILE A 650 -17.19 -3.52 8.55
CA ILE A 650 -17.73 -4.37 9.62
C ILE A 650 -17.41 -5.80 9.24
N VAL A 651 -16.83 -6.57 10.15
CA VAL A 651 -16.65 -8.02 10.03
C VAL A 651 -17.63 -8.66 11.00
N LEU A 652 -18.56 -9.44 10.48
CA LEU A 652 -19.60 -10.12 11.27
C LEU A 652 -19.38 -11.62 11.22
N ALA A 653 -19.18 -12.22 12.37
CA ALA A 653 -19.07 -13.66 12.55
C ALA A 653 -19.53 -14.05 13.98
N ASP A 654 -20.08 -15.24 14.17
CA ASP A 654 -20.46 -15.81 15.46
C ASP A 654 -21.30 -14.87 16.37
N GLY A 655 -22.18 -14.06 15.76
CA GLY A 655 -23.01 -13.11 16.50
C GLY A 655 -22.27 -11.86 17.01
N ARG A 656 -21.04 -11.63 16.55
CA ARG A 656 -20.21 -10.47 16.89
C ARG A 656 -19.81 -9.70 15.65
N ALA A 657 -19.98 -8.40 15.69
CA ALA A 657 -19.49 -7.47 14.69
C ALA A 657 -18.22 -6.78 15.20
N SER A 658 -17.13 -6.79 14.43
CA SER A 658 -15.92 -6.06 14.72
C SER A 658 -15.71 -4.93 13.72
N ILE A 659 -15.17 -3.79 14.20
CA ILE A 659 -14.94 -2.56 13.44
C ILE A 659 -13.58 -2.02 13.82
N GLY A 660 -12.61 -2.11 12.92
CA GLY A 660 -11.32 -1.48 13.10
C GLY A 660 -11.37 0.02 12.79
N ALA A 661 -10.68 0.84 13.60
CA ALA A 661 -10.51 2.27 13.38
C ALA A 661 -9.18 2.76 13.95
N GLY A 662 -8.58 3.78 13.33
CA GLY A 662 -7.30 4.33 13.77
C GLY A 662 -6.87 5.55 12.97
N GLY A 663 -5.65 5.99 13.19
CA GLY A 663 -5.09 7.16 12.52
C GLY A 663 -3.57 7.13 12.44
N ALA A 664 -3.04 7.97 11.55
CA ALA A 664 -1.62 8.18 11.38
C ALA A 664 -1.07 9.06 12.51
N ILE A 665 -0.18 8.51 13.32
CA ILE A 665 0.56 9.25 14.34
C ILE A 665 1.80 9.83 13.68
N VAL A 666 1.90 11.15 13.74
CA VAL A 666 3.03 11.95 13.27
C VAL A 666 3.50 12.90 14.37
N LEU A 667 4.65 13.53 14.21
CA LEU A 667 5.22 14.42 15.25
C LEU A 667 4.27 15.54 15.74
N GLN A 668 3.30 15.95 14.92
CA GLN A 668 2.29 16.95 15.26
C GLN A 668 1.04 16.39 15.93
N SER A 669 0.97 15.06 16.09
CA SER A 669 -0.18 14.38 16.71
C SER A 669 -0.33 14.76 18.18
N VAL A 670 -1.59 14.91 18.61
CA VAL A 670 -1.97 15.18 20.00
C VAL A 670 -2.85 14.03 20.46
N PRO A 671 -2.50 13.29 21.52
CA PRO A 671 -3.17 12.05 21.91
C PRO A 671 -4.69 12.13 21.96
N GLU A 672 -5.24 13.17 22.56
CA GLU A 672 -6.70 13.36 22.66
C GLU A 672 -7.37 13.61 21.30
N ARG A 673 -6.68 14.25 20.37
CA ARG A 673 -7.21 14.47 19.02
C ARG A 673 -7.19 13.19 18.20
N GLU A 674 -6.14 12.39 18.33
CA GLU A 674 -6.03 11.07 17.67
C GLU A 674 -7.11 10.10 18.20
N TRP A 675 -7.38 10.13 19.53
CA TRP A 675 -8.51 9.39 20.09
C TRP A 675 -9.85 9.84 19.51
N ALA A 676 -10.10 11.13 19.44
CA ALA A 676 -11.34 11.68 18.87
C ALA A 676 -11.48 11.34 17.37
N GLU A 677 -10.37 11.34 16.63
CA GLU A 677 -10.34 10.97 15.21
C GLU A 677 -10.66 9.48 15.02
N MET A 678 -10.07 8.61 15.84
CA MET A 678 -10.36 7.16 15.85
C MET A 678 -11.85 6.90 16.08
N LEU A 679 -12.48 7.53 17.08
CA LEU A 679 -13.91 7.41 17.35
C LEU A 679 -14.75 7.95 16.18
N LEU A 680 -14.36 9.06 15.57
CA LEU A 680 -15.06 9.63 14.41
C LEU A 680 -15.03 8.65 13.22
N LYS A 681 -13.91 7.98 13.00
CA LYS A 681 -13.79 6.97 11.95
C LYS A 681 -14.63 5.72 12.23
N ALA A 682 -14.72 5.31 13.48
CA ALA A 682 -15.58 4.20 13.93
C ALA A 682 -17.08 4.52 13.85
N ALA A 683 -17.47 5.76 14.07
CA ALA A 683 -18.87 6.18 14.03
C ALA A 683 -19.53 5.92 12.66
N ALA A 684 -18.76 6.03 11.56
CA ALA A 684 -19.33 5.84 10.22
C ALA A 684 -19.92 4.44 9.99
N PRO A 685 -19.20 3.33 10.21
CA PRO A 685 -19.79 2.00 10.13
C PRO A 685 -20.79 1.70 11.28
N LEU A 686 -20.62 2.28 12.48
CA LEU A 686 -21.57 2.10 13.57
C LEU A 686 -22.95 2.65 13.29
N ARG A 687 -23.09 3.62 12.38
CA ARG A 687 -24.39 4.12 11.93
C ARG A 687 -25.26 3.07 11.23
N ALA A 688 -24.69 1.95 10.84
CA ALA A 688 -25.48 0.82 10.37
C ALA A 688 -26.30 0.15 11.50
N PHE A 689 -25.84 0.26 12.75
CA PHE A 689 -26.55 -0.24 13.93
C PHE A 689 -27.37 0.85 14.62
N ASP A 690 -26.82 2.05 14.72
CA ASP A 690 -27.43 3.22 15.34
C ASP A 690 -27.22 4.45 14.44
N PRO A 691 -28.26 4.92 13.74
CA PRO A 691 -28.17 6.07 12.83
C PRO A 691 -27.64 7.35 13.49
N ASP A 692 -27.78 7.48 14.80
CA ASP A 692 -27.34 8.62 15.60
C ASP A 692 -25.92 8.46 16.17
N ALA A 693 -25.23 7.36 15.83
CA ALA A 693 -23.86 7.11 16.31
C ALA A 693 -22.91 8.25 15.93
N ASP A 694 -22.33 8.84 16.96
CA ASP A 694 -21.30 9.88 16.89
C ASP A 694 -20.20 9.64 17.95
N PRO A 695 -19.07 10.36 17.92
CA PRO A 695 -17.99 10.17 18.89
C PRO A 695 -18.42 10.37 20.36
N ALA A 696 -19.40 11.22 20.62
CA ALA A 696 -19.87 11.49 21.98
C ALA A 696 -20.75 10.36 22.52
N SER A 697 -21.68 9.83 21.70
CA SER A 697 -22.52 8.69 22.05
C SER A 697 -21.68 7.42 22.25
N ILE A 698 -20.68 7.17 21.38
CA ILE A 698 -19.74 6.06 21.50
C ILE A 698 -18.95 6.17 22.81
N SER A 699 -18.39 7.33 23.11
CA SER A 699 -17.64 7.57 24.34
C SER A 699 -18.50 7.35 25.60
N LEU A 700 -19.76 7.74 25.56
CA LEU A 700 -20.72 7.53 26.67
C LEU A 700 -21.05 6.04 26.86
N ALA A 701 -21.30 5.32 25.77
CA ALA A 701 -21.59 3.88 25.79
C ALA A 701 -20.42 3.09 26.39
N LEU A 702 -19.18 3.41 26.00
CA LEU A 702 -17.95 2.78 26.51
C LEU A 702 -17.76 3.05 28.03
N GLN A 703 -18.10 4.23 28.51
CA GLN A 703 -18.04 4.55 29.95
C GLN A 703 -19.08 3.77 30.75
N GLY A 704 -20.30 3.59 30.19
CA GLY A 704 -21.35 2.78 30.79
C GLY A 704 -21.00 1.30 30.91
N ALA A 705 -20.39 0.72 29.88
CA ALA A 705 -19.92 -0.65 29.84
C ALA A 705 -18.80 -0.90 30.86
N ALA A 706 -17.85 0.01 31.01
CA ALA A 706 -16.79 -0.08 32.01
C ALA A 706 -17.31 -0.03 33.46
N ALA A 707 -18.41 0.68 33.75
CA ALA A 707 -19.03 0.77 35.04
C ALA A 707 -19.88 -0.48 35.40
N ALA A 708 -20.30 -1.26 34.39
CA ALA A 708 -21.13 -2.47 34.56
C ALA A 708 -20.31 -3.77 34.72
N SER A 709 -19.00 -3.74 34.42
CA SER A 709 -18.13 -4.91 34.65
C SER A 709 -17.78 -5.00 36.12
N PRO A 710 -17.99 -6.17 36.78
CA PRO A 710 -17.60 -6.35 38.18
C PRO A 710 -16.06 -6.33 38.30
N PRO A 711 -15.53 -5.88 39.47
CA PRO A 711 -14.11 -5.75 39.74
C PRO A 711 -13.31 -7.04 39.71
#